data_eaefdbb348a5c46b6280810675df8a90
#
_entry.id   eaefdbb348a5c46b6280810675df8a90
#
_cell.length_a   1.000
_cell.length_b   1.000
_cell.length_c   1.000
_cell.angle_alpha   90.00
_cell.angle_beta   90.00
_cell.angle_gamma   90.00
#
_symmetry.space_group_name_H-M   'P 1'
#
loop_
_entity.id
_entity.type
_entity.pdbx_description
1 polymer ?
#
loop_
_entity_poly.entity_id
_entity_poly.type
_entity_poly.pdbx_seq_one_letter_code
_entity_poly.pdbx_strand_id
1 'polypeptide(L)'
;MLNILDQDVMYLPGVGPKKKEILSKELGIQTWRDLLEHFPYKYVDRSRIYRISEITGDMPFVQIRGRMLGYDEYAMGARKKRIVGHFSDGHGVVDLVWFQGAQYIYKNYPIGKELIVFGRPTVYGGRYQFAHPDIDDASQLQLSDMGMQPYYMTTERMKKAGINSRAMEKMTKTLVAKLPETLPETLPPYITGPLHLISRLEALRQIHYPHNAREMQQARYRLKFEELFYVQLNILRYASDHRRKYRGYIFSRAGAQLNDFYRNHLPFDLTNAQKRVVREIRDDMASGRQMNRLLQGDVGSGKTLVALMAMLIAIGNGYQACIMAPTEILAEQHLATIRQMLGDMDIHVELLTGVVKGRRRADILDRLSKGEIDILVGTHAVIEDAVVFARLGLAVVDEQHRFGVAQRARLWAKSEMPPHILVMTATPIPRTLAMTLYGDLDVSVIDELPPGRKPIQTLHKYDTQTTSLYQGIRQQIDSGRQVYIVYPLIEESEKSDLKNLEDGFEAMREIFPQYRLSKVHGRMKPKDKDAEMQRFASGETQILVATTVIEVGVNVPNASVMVILDAQRFGLSQLHQLRGRVGRGAEQSYCILVTTFKLSEETRKRIDIMCETNDGFRIAEADLKLRGPGDLEGTQQSGIAFDLKIADIARDGQIVQLAREQAQAIIDRDPECCSNEYKMLWDRLKELRKSNVNWSAIS
;
A
#
# COMPACT_ATOMS: atom_id res chain seq x y z
N MET A 1 24.81 24.13 -22.13
CA MET A 1 24.08 23.67 -23.34
C MET A 1 22.67 23.34 -22.90
N LEU A 2 21.65 23.89 -23.58
CA LEU A 2 20.25 23.52 -23.35
C LEU A 2 20.11 22.00 -23.68
N ASN A 3 19.63 21.23 -22.72
CA ASN A 3 19.38 19.80 -22.97
C ASN A 3 18.24 19.71 -23.99
N ILE A 4 18.45 18.99 -25.08
CA ILE A 4 17.46 18.81 -26.15
C ILE A 4 16.11 18.31 -25.63
N LEU A 5 16.12 17.57 -24.50
CA LEU A 5 14.92 17.05 -23.84
C LEU A 5 14.08 18.13 -23.14
N ASP A 6 14.65 19.30 -22.86
CA ASP A 6 13.93 20.40 -22.22
C ASP A 6 13.25 21.33 -23.25
N GLN A 7 13.33 20.96 -24.55
CA GLN A 7 12.64 21.65 -25.62
C GLN A 7 11.14 21.46 -25.50
N ASP A 8 10.38 22.54 -25.79
CA ASP A 8 8.92 22.51 -25.75
C ASP A 8 8.35 21.53 -26.77
N VAL A 9 7.35 20.75 -26.37
CA VAL A 9 6.73 19.69 -27.17
C VAL A 9 6.08 20.24 -28.46
N MET A 10 5.72 21.51 -28.51
CA MET A 10 5.11 22.13 -29.71
C MET A 10 6.07 22.15 -30.92
N TYR A 11 7.38 22.12 -30.69
CA TYR A 11 8.38 22.08 -31.77
C TYR A 11 8.61 20.68 -32.33
N LEU A 12 7.94 19.66 -31.78
CA LEU A 12 7.97 18.33 -32.37
C LEU A 12 7.07 18.30 -33.62
N PRO A 13 7.56 17.80 -34.76
CA PRO A 13 6.76 17.67 -35.98
C PRO A 13 5.45 16.91 -35.73
N GLY A 14 4.33 17.49 -36.10
CA GLY A 14 3.00 16.95 -35.88
C GLY A 14 2.34 17.33 -34.55
N VAL A 15 3.04 18.13 -33.69
CA VAL A 15 2.49 18.69 -32.46
C VAL A 15 2.41 20.22 -32.64
N GLY A 16 1.26 20.75 -32.95
CA GLY A 16 1.04 22.21 -33.00
C GLY A 16 0.52 22.76 -31.67
N PRO A 17 0.32 24.08 -31.56
CA PRO A 17 -0.12 24.74 -30.31
C PRO A 17 -1.38 24.12 -29.70
N LYS A 18 -2.37 23.75 -30.51
CA LYS A 18 -3.63 23.12 -30.05
C LYS A 18 -3.40 21.78 -29.41
N LYS A 19 -2.54 20.93 -30.01
CA LYS A 19 -2.22 19.60 -29.41
C LYS A 19 -1.40 19.76 -28.15
N LYS A 20 -0.43 20.69 -28.11
CA LYS A 20 0.33 21.03 -26.91
C LYS A 20 -0.59 21.39 -25.76
N GLU A 21 -1.55 22.28 -25.98
CA GLU A 21 -2.49 22.71 -24.93
C GLU A 21 -3.25 21.52 -24.32
N ILE A 22 -3.71 20.59 -25.17
CA ILE A 22 -4.42 19.38 -24.72
C ILE A 22 -3.47 18.44 -23.96
N LEU A 23 -2.28 18.17 -24.50
CA LEU A 23 -1.28 17.32 -23.87
C LEU A 23 -0.87 17.86 -22.49
N SER A 24 -0.70 19.18 -22.39
CA SER A 24 -0.36 19.85 -21.13
C SER A 24 -1.50 19.77 -20.10
N LYS A 25 -2.76 20.00 -20.52
CA LYS A 25 -3.91 19.96 -19.60
C LYS A 25 -4.31 18.56 -19.15
N GLU A 26 -4.22 17.58 -20.05
CA GLU A 26 -4.72 16.23 -19.79
C GLU A 26 -3.64 15.28 -19.22
N LEU A 27 -2.38 15.46 -19.58
CA LEU A 27 -1.27 14.59 -19.21
C LEU A 27 -0.07 15.30 -18.57
N GLY A 28 -0.11 16.63 -18.42
CA GLY A 28 1.03 17.40 -17.91
C GLY A 28 2.23 17.48 -18.86
N ILE A 29 2.11 17.04 -20.12
CA ILE A 29 3.21 16.98 -21.08
C ILE A 29 3.47 18.36 -21.68
N GLN A 30 4.63 18.96 -21.36
CA GLN A 30 5.06 20.28 -21.85
C GLN A 30 6.34 20.21 -22.67
N THR A 31 7.25 19.30 -22.35
CA THR A 31 8.56 19.17 -22.95
C THR A 31 8.73 17.83 -23.68
N TRP A 32 9.82 17.72 -24.47
CA TRP A 32 10.21 16.46 -25.08
C TRP A 32 10.50 15.40 -24.01
N ARG A 33 11.06 15.80 -22.89
CA ARG A 33 11.29 14.91 -21.73
C ARG A 33 9.98 14.30 -21.24
N ASP A 34 8.96 15.13 -21.01
CA ASP A 34 7.67 14.66 -20.50
C ASP A 34 7.02 13.68 -21.46
N LEU A 35 7.11 13.93 -22.78
CA LEU A 35 6.60 13.02 -23.79
C LEU A 35 7.39 11.70 -23.83
N LEU A 36 8.72 11.75 -23.69
CA LEU A 36 9.59 10.57 -23.67
C LEU A 36 9.43 9.74 -22.40
N GLU A 37 9.07 10.37 -21.30
CA GLU A 37 8.79 9.72 -20.01
C GLU A 37 7.30 9.36 -19.83
N HIS A 38 6.46 9.58 -20.84
CA HIS A 38 5.10 9.06 -20.89
C HIS A 38 5.12 7.64 -21.48
N PHE A 39 5.32 6.64 -20.61
CA PHE A 39 5.56 5.26 -21.00
C PHE A 39 4.29 4.55 -21.47
N PRO A 40 4.42 3.57 -22.40
CA PRO A 40 3.30 2.72 -22.79
C PRO A 40 2.80 1.87 -21.62
N TYR A 41 1.48 1.79 -21.44
CA TYR A 41 0.90 0.95 -20.38
C TYR A 41 0.78 -0.52 -20.77
N LYS A 42 0.72 -0.82 -22.08
CA LYS A 42 0.73 -2.18 -22.62
C LYS A 42 1.38 -2.23 -23.99
N TYR A 43 1.76 -3.44 -24.41
CA TYR A 43 2.25 -3.72 -25.74
C TYR A 43 1.42 -4.82 -26.37
N VAL A 44 1.32 -4.79 -27.69
CA VAL A 44 0.68 -5.82 -28.47
C VAL A 44 1.71 -6.35 -29.45
N ASP A 45 1.93 -7.66 -29.40
CA ASP A 45 2.87 -8.33 -30.29
C ASP A 45 2.30 -8.39 -31.70
N ARG A 46 2.99 -7.73 -32.64
CA ARG A 46 2.71 -7.74 -34.07
C ARG A 46 3.85 -8.39 -34.87
N SER A 47 4.72 -9.13 -34.21
CA SER A 47 5.87 -9.76 -34.88
C SER A 47 5.48 -10.93 -35.78
N ARG A 48 4.27 -11.54 -35.57
CA ARG A 48 3.82 -12.70 -36.32
C ARG A 48 2.59 -12.38 -37.15
N ILE A 49 2.64 -12.75 -38.42
CA ILE A 49 1.49 -12.82 -39.33
C ILE A 49 0.96 -14.26 -39.29
N TYR A 50 -0.30 -14.41 -38.89
CA TYR A 50 -0.99 -15.70 -38.87
C TYR A 50 -1.69 -15.96 -40.18
N ARG A 51 -1.80 -17.23 -40.54
CA ARG A 51 -2.76 -17.65 -41.59
C ARG A 51 -4.16 -17.70 -40.98
N ILE A 52 -5.17 -17.46 -41.82
CA ILE A 52 -6.57 -17.53 -41.35
C ILE A 52 -6.91 -18.94 -40.81
N SER A 53 -6.27 -20.00 -41.40
CA SER A 53 -6.42 -21.38 -40.93
C SER A 53 -5.84 -21.67 -39.55
N GLU A 54 -4.95 -20.81 -39.03
CA GLU A 54 -4.35 -20.94 -37.70
C GLU A 54 -5.15 -20.24 -36.59
N ILE A 55 -6.19 -19.49 -36.96
CA ILE A 55 -6.99 -18.70 -35.99
C ILE A 55 -7.86 -19.63 -35.15
N THR A 56 -7.80 -19.44 -33.82
CA THR A 56 -8.71 -20.05 -32.85
C THR A 56 -9.50 -18.97 -32.10
N GLY A 57 -10.69 -19.32 -31.60
CA GLY A 57 -11.59 -18.34 -30.97
C GLY A 57 -11.14 -17.78 -29.63
N ASP A 58 -10.11 -18.36 -29.03
CA ASP A 58 -9.50 -17.98 -27.75
C ASP A 58 -8.25 -17.09 -27.90
N MET A 59 -7.77 -16.86 -29.12
CA MET A 59 -6.63 -15.98 -29.37
C MET A 59 -6.93 -14.54 -28.95
N PRO A 60 -6.00 -13.86 -28.21
CA PRO A 60 -6.26 -12.51 -27.72
C PRO A 60 -6.27 -11.47 -28.83
N PHE A 61 -5.29 -11.47 -29.68
CA PHE A 61 -5.14 -10.62 -30.89
C PHE A 61 -4.29 -11.34 -31.91
N VAL A 62 -4.66 -11.18 -33.18
CA VAL A 62 -3.93 -11.77 -34.31
C VAL A 62 -3.73 -10.75 -35.43
N GLN A 63 -2.65 -10.91 -36.20
CA GLN A 63 -2.37 -10.16 -37.41
C GLN A 63 -2.42 -11.10 -38.62
N ILE A 64 -3.20 -10.73 -39.61
CA ILE A 64 -3.35 -11.50 -40.83
C ILE A 64 -3.06 -10.61 -42.04
N ARG A 65 -2.45 -11.17 -43.08
CA ARG A 65 -2.17 -10.48 -44.36
C ARG A 65 -3.04 -11.09 -45.44
N GLY A 66 -3.67 -10.26 -46.24
CA GLY A 66 -4.56 -10.75 -47.30
C GLY A 66 -5.19 -9.62 -48.11
N ARG A 67 -6.30 -9.91 -48.76
CA ARG A 67 -6.98 -8.97 -49.66
C ARG A 67 -8.47 -8.93 -49.39
N MET A 68 -9.09 -7.74 -49.57
CA MET A 68 -10.53 -7.60 -49.53
C MET A 68 -11.13 -8.23 -50.76
N LEU A 69 -12.09 -9.14 -50.57
CA LEU A 69 -12.83 -9.81 -51.64
C LEU A 69 -14.11 -9.08 -52.02
N GLY A 70 -14.79 -8.48 -51.04
CA GLY A 70 -16.07 -7.84 -51.25
C GLY A 70 -16.64 -7.27 -49.95
N TYR A 71 -17.78 -6.61 -50.04
CA TYR A 71 -18.51 -6.00 -48.94
C TYR A 71 -19.96 -6.31 -48.99
N ASP A 72 -20.57 -6.59 -47.83
CA ASP A 72 -22.03 -6.65 -47.62
C ASP A 72 -22.48 -5.52 -46.71
N GLU A 73 -23.66 -4.97 -46.98
CA GLU A 73 -24.28 -3.97 -46.11
C GLU A 73 -25.58 -4.52 -45.52
N TYR A 74 -25.72 -4.43 -44.21
CA TYR A 74 -26.95 -4.82 -43.50
C TYR A 74 -27.53 -3.58 -42.79
N ALA A 75 -28.83 -3.30 -43.03
CA ALA A 75 -29.53 -2.22 -42.34
C ALA A 75 -29.78 -2.61 -40.88
N MET A 76 -29.42 -1.74 -39.95
CA MET A 76 -29.69 -1.88 -38.52
C MET A 76 -30.59 -0.75 -38.02
N GLY A 77 -31.81 -0.65 -38.58
CA GLY A 77 -32.79 0.44 -38.33
C GLY A 77 -32.57 1.68 -39.23
N ALA A 78 -33.33 2.76 -38.99
CA ALA A 78 -33.53 3.86 -39.96
C ALA A 78 -32.25 4.65 -40.36
N ARG A 79 -31.15 4.57 -39.59
CA ARG A 79 -29.91 5.34 -39.87
C ARG A 79 -28.62 4.61 -39.61
N LYS A 80 -28.60 3.37 -39.16
CA LYS A 80 -27.38 2.61 -38.87
C LYS A 80 -27.22 1.46 -39.84
N LYS A 81 -26.02 1.33 -40.41
CA LYS A 81 -25.63 0.24 -41.31
C LYS A 81 -24.50 -0.55 -40.66
N ARG A 82 -24.59 -1.89 -40.71
CA ARG A 82 -23.48 -2.79 -40.43
C ARG A 82 -22.82 -3.13 -41.75
N ILE A 83 -21.52 -2.92 -41.85
CA ILE A 83 -20.73 -3.27 -43.03
C ILE A 83 -19.91 -4.49 -42.67
N VAL A 84 -19.93 -5.48 -43.55
CA VAL A 84 -19.14 -6.69 -43.42
C VAL A 84 -18.24 -6.79 -44.65
N GLY A 85 -16.94 -6.71 -44.43
CA GLY A 85 -15.94 -6.93 -45.49
C GLY A 85 -15.42 -8.35 -45.43
N HIS A 86 -15.41 -9.04 -46.55
CA HIS A 86 -14.84 -10.38 -46.67
C HIS A 86 -13.37 -10.29 -47.01
N PHE A 87 -12.54 -10.82 -46.11
CA PHE A 87 -11.08 -10.74 -46.23
C PHE A 87 -10.45 -12.13 -46.30
N SER A 88 -9.51 -12.32 -47.23
CA SER A 88 -8.88 -13.60 -47.47
C SER A 88 -7.35 -13.51 -47.60
N ASP A 89 -6.66 -14.49 -47.05
CA ASP A 89 -5.23 -14.75 -47.24
C ASP A 89 -4.95 -15.75 -48.34
N GLY A 90 -5.97 -16.20 -49.09
CA GLY A 90 -5.88 -17.26 -50.12
C GLY A 90 -6.07 -18.69 -49.58
N HIS A 91 -6.05 -18.87 -48.26
CA HIS A 91 -6.25 -20.17 -47.59
C HIS A 91 -7.54 -20.22 -46.74
N GLY A 92 -8.11 -19.07 -46.42
CA GLY A 92 -9.34 -18.94 -45.65
C GLY A 92 -10.01 -17.59 -45.88
N VAL A 93 -11.20 -17.41 -45.29
CA VAL A 93 -11.97 -16.16 -45.31
C VAL A 93 -12.42 -15.80 -43.91
N VAL A 94 -12.27 -14.53 -43.52
CA VAL A 94 -12.78 -13.93 -42.27
C VAL A 94 -13.59 -12.71 -42.59
N ASP A 95 -14.51 -12.36 -41.68
CA ASP A 95 -15.38 -11.21 -41.81
C ASP A 95 -14.82 -10.04 -41.00
N LEU A 96 -14.67 -8.87 -41.63
CA LEU A 96 -14.31 -7.61 -40.97
C LEU A 96 -15.58 -6.78 -40.80
N VAL A 97 -15.94 -6.43 -39.56
CA VAL A 97 -17.24 -5.84 -39.24
C VAL A 97 -17.09 -4.42 -38.73
N TRP A 98 -17.87 -3.49 -39.32
CA TRP A 98 -17.96 -2.10 -38.87
C TRP A 98 -19.43 -1.68 -38.71
N PHE A 99 -19.67 -0.86 -37.70
CA PHE A 99 -21.00 -0.31 -37.41
C PHE A 99 -21.16 1.17 -37.79
N GLN A 100 -20.09 1.79 -38.32
CA GLN A 100 -20.06 3.19 -38.75
C GLN A 100 -18.97 3.43 -39.82
N GLY A 101 -19.08 4.50 -40.62
CA GLY A 101 -18.00 4.99 -41.48
C GLY A 101 -17.92 4.36 -42.87
N ALA A 102 -19.04 3.96 -43.47
CA ALA A 102 -19.08 3.29 -44.79
C ALA A 102 -18.22 3.94 -45.86
N GLN A 103 -18.36 5.26 -46.09
CA GLN A 103 -17.59 5.96 -47.12
C GLN A 103 -16.08 5.94 -46.87
N TYR A 104 -15.68 6.01 -45.60
CA TYR A 104 -14.26 5.92 -45.22
C TYR A 104 -13.71 4.52 -45.48
N ILE A 105 -14.49 3.46 -45.18
CA ILE A 105 -14.09 2.07 -45.33
C ILE A 105 -13.83 1.74 -46.81
N TYR A 106 -14.78 2.02 -47.69
CA TYR A 106 -14.63 1.74 -49.12
C TYR A 106 -13.50 2.52 -49.77
N LYS A 107 -13.29 3.77 -49.36
CA LYS A 107 -12.21 4.62 -49.90
C LYS A 107 -10.82 4.11 -49.48
N ASN A 108 -10.66 3.69 -48.25
CA ASN A 108 -9.34 3.34 -47.73
C ASN A 108 -8.97 1.86 -47.89
N TYR A 109 -9.95 0.96 -48.01
CA TYR A 109 -9.76 -0.47 -48.11
C TYR A 109 -10.39 -1.03 -49.39
N PRO A 110 -9.93 -0.63 -50.60
CA PRO A 110 -10.53 -1.07 -51.84
C PRO A 110 -10.35 -2.59 -52.08
N ILE A 111 -11.31 -3.18 -52.80
CA ILE A 111 -11.27 -4.59 -53.18
C ILE A 111 -9.97 -4.91 -53.94
N GLY A 112 -9.35 -6.06 -53.65
CA GLY A 112 -8.11 -6.53 -54.30
C GLY A 112 -6.83 -5.93 -53.73
N LYS A 113 -6.89 -4.86 -52.95
CA LYS A 113 -5.71 -4.28 -52.29
C LYS A 113 -5.17 -5.21 -51.21
N GLU A 114 -3.84 -5.33 -51.17
CA GLU A 114 -3.18 -6.14 -50.15
C GLU A 114 -3.08 -5.33 -48.82
N LEU A 115 -3.64 -5.87 -47.79
CA LEU A 115 -3.79 -5.22 -46.49
C LEU A 115 -3.31 -6.14 -45.37
N ILE A 116 -2.93 -5.55 -44.26
CA ILE A 116 -2.68 -6.25 -43.01
C ILE A 116 -3.77 -5.86 -42.03
N VAL A 117 -4.49 -6.87 -41.54
CA VAL A 117 -5.60 -6.73 -40.58
C VAL A 117 -5.13 -7.21 -39.22
N PHE A 118 -5.33 -6.38 -38.20
CA PHE A 118 -5.03 -6.71 -36.82
C PHE A 118 -6.27 -6.54 -35.94
N GLY A 119 -6.57 -7.53 -35.13
CA GLY A 119 -7.72 -7.48 -34.24
C GLY A 119 -7.89 -8.76 -33.40
N ARG A 120 -8.91 -8.74 -32.55
CA ARG A 120 -9.31 -9.93 -31.79
C ARG A 120 -10.32 -10.74 -32.58
N PRO A 121 -10.02 -12.01 -32.88
CA PRO A 121 -10.98 -12.88 -33.55
C PRO A 121 -12.14 -13.22 -32.62
N THR A 122 -13.35 -13.22 -33.13
CA THR A 122 -14.56 -13.69 -32.47
C THR A 122 -15.31 -14.61 -33.42
N VAL A 123 -16.08 -15.54 -32.90
CA VAL A 123 -16.89 -16.45 -33.73
C VAL A 123 -18.32 -15.98 -33.76
N TYR A 124 -18.88 -15.80 -34.97
CA TYR A 124 -20.28 -15.47 -35.17
C TYR A 124 -20.79 -16.21 -36.41
N GLY A 125 -21.92 -16.92 -36.22
CA GLY A 125 -22.50 -17.70 -37.32
C GLY A 125 -21.59 -18.76 -37.93
N GLY A 126 -20.66 -19.33 -37.14
CA GLY A 126 -19.71 -20.35 -37.60
C GLY A 126 -18.49 -19.79 -38.36
N ARG A 127 -18.33 -18.48 -38.48
CA ARG A 127 -17.18 -17.82 -39.11
C ARG A 127 -16.42 -16.94 -38.13
N TYR A 128 -15.12 -16.81 -38.34
CA TYR A 128 -14.31 -15.84 -37.62
C TYR A 128 -14.59 -14.42 -38.12
N GLN A 129 -14.81 -13.49 -37.18
CA GLN A 129 -15.00 -12.08 -37.49
C GLN A 129 -14.10 -11.19 -36.62
N PHE A 130 -13.76 -10.03 -37.16
CA PHE A 130 -13.03 -8.98 -36.48
C PHE A 130 -13.90 -7.72 -36.41
N ALA A 131 -14.26 -7.29 -35.22
CA ALA A 131 -15.04 -6.07 -35.02
C ALA A 131 -14.13 -4.84 -34.95
N HIS A 132 -14.34 -3.87 -35.83
CA HIS A 132 -13.52 -2.65 -35.94
C HIS A 132 -12.01 -2.93 -35.94
N PRO A 133 -11.48 -3.81 -36.81
CA PRO A 133 -10.08 -4.13 -36.85
C PRO A 133 -9.23 -2.91 -37.22
N ASP A 134 -7.99 -2.91 -36.77
CA ASP A 134 -6.95 -2.05 -37.31
C ASP A 134 -6.49 -2.59 -38.66
N ILE A 135 -6.42 -1.73 -39.68
CA ILE A 135 -6.02 -2.12 -41.03
C ILE A 135 -4.93 -1.19 -41.53
N ASP A 136 -3.83 -1.80 -41.93
CA ASP A 136 -2.66 -1.12 -42.49
C ASP A 136 -2.42 -1.56 -43.94
N ASP A 137 -1.85 -0.68 -44.74
CA ASP A 137 -1.45 -0.97 -46.13
C ASP A 137 -0.21 -1.86 -46.10
N ALA A 138 -0.27 -3.06 -46.69
CA ALA A 138 0.83 -4.00 -46.69
C ALA A 138 2.08 -3.46 -47.44
N SER A 139 1.92 -2.52 -48.38
CA SER A 139 3.02 -1.90 -49.12
C SER A 139 3.79 -0.84 -48.32
N GLN A 140 3.18 -0.31 -47.24
CA GLN A 140 3.78 0.72 -46.41
C GLN A 140 4.42 0.17 -45.12
N LEU A 141 4.18 -1.08 -44.78
CA LEU A 141 4.76 -1.71 -43.61
C LEU A 141 6.18 -2.21 -43.90
N GLN A 142 7.16 -1.61 -43.24
CA GLN A 142 8.53 -2.14 -43.25
C GLN A 142 8.63 -3.27 -42.20
N LEU A 143 9.51 -4.26 -42.46
CA LEU A 143 9.83 -5.34 -41.51
C LEU A 143 10.27 -4.80 -40.13
N SER A 144 10.83 -3.59 -40.09
CA SER A 144 11.19 -2.86 -38.85
C SER A 144 9.99 -2.44 -38.03
N ASP A 145 8.77 -2.38 -38.56
CA ASP A 145 7.54 -2.02 -37.87
C ASP A 145 6.83 -3.26 -37.30
N MET A 146 7.35 -4.45 -37.55
CA MET A 146 6.88 -5.72 -37.00
C MET A 146 7.56 -5.98 -35.65
N GLY A 147 6.96 -5.53 -34.58
CA GLY A 147 7.47 -5.71 -33.22
C GLY A 147 6.38 -5.55 -32.18
N MET A 148 6.78 -5.24 -30.99
CA MET A 148 5.87 -4.96 -29.88
C MET A 148 5.30 -3.55 -30.00
N GLN A 149 4.08 -3.40 -30.50
CA GLN A 149 3.43 -2.10 -30.67
C GLN A 149 3.04 -1.50 -29.31
N PRO A 150 3.48 -0.28 -28.98
CA PRO A 150 3.15 0.37 -27.73
C PRO A 150 1.72 0.96 -27.74
N TYR A 151 1.04 0.87 -26.61
CA TYR A 151 -0.23 1.53 -26.36
C TYR A 151 -0.09 2.54 -25.24
N TYR A 152 -0.53 3.78 -25.51
CA TYR A 152 -0.45 4.91 -24.58
C TYR A 152 -1.81 5.23 -23.97
N MET A 153 -1.82 5.60 -22.70
CA MET A 153 -3.03 6.12 -22.06
C MET A 153 -3.45 7.44 -22.71
N THR A 154 -4.76 7.57 -22.98
CA THR A 154 -5.35 8.77 -23.56
C THR A 154 -6.72 9.00 -22.94
N THR A 155 -7.05 10.25 -22.66
CA THR A 155 -8.37 10.62 -22.13
C THR A 155 -9.42 10.72 -23.24
N GLU A 156 -10.71 10.72 -22.88
CA GLU A 156 -11.80 10.89 -23.85
C GLU A 156 -11.71 12.26 -24.57
N ARG A 157 -11.20 13.28 -23.90
CA ARG A 157 -10.97 14.60 -24.46
C ARG A 157 -9.89 14.58 -25.53
N MET A 158 -8.81 13.86 -25.27
CA MET A 158 -7.73 13.67 -26.24
C MET A 158 -8.23 12.91 -27.47
N LYS A 159 -9.00 11.83 -27.29
CA LYS A 159 -9.57 11.06 -28.41
C LYS A 159 -10.49 11.93 -29.29
N LYS A 160 -11.35 12.76 -28.70
CA LYS A 160 -12.19 13.71 -29.43
C LYS A 160 -11.39 14.74 -30.23
N ALA A 161 -10.21 15.11 -29.76
CA ALA A 161 -9.28 16.00 -30.44
C ALA A 161 -8.34 15.29 -31.45
N GLY A 162 -8.57 13.99 -31.70
CA GLY A 162 -7.74 13.20 -32.62
C GLY A 162 -6.41 12.75 -32.04
N ILE A 163 -6.20 12.86 -30.71
CA ILE A 163 -5.01 12.39 -30.01
C ILE A 163 -5.33 11.06 -29.36
N ASN A 164 -5.39 10.00 -30.16
CA ASN A 164 -5.52 8.63 -29.68
C ASN A 164 -4.14 7.96 -29.49
N SER A 165 -4.09 6.69 -29.06
CA SER A 165 -2.84 5.95 -28.83
C SER A 165 -1.95 5.90 -30.08
N ARG A 166 -2.50 5.76 -31.29
CA ARG A 166 -1.72 5.82 -32.54
C ARG A 166 -1.11 7.20 -32.82
N ALA A 167 -1.83 8.28 -32.49
CA ALA A 167 -1.29 9.64 -32.61
C ALA A 167 -0.15 9.85 -31.61
N MET A 168 -0.27 9.32 -30.37
CA MET A 168 0.81 9.33 -29.39
C MET A 168 2.02 8.55 -29.88
N GLU A 169 1.82 7.33 -30.40
CA GLU A 169 2.85 6.49 -30.99
C GLU A 169 3.61 7.23 -32.10
N LYS A 170 2.90 7.90 -33.02
CA LYS A 170 3.54 8.66 -34.09
C LYS A 170 4.40 9.82 -33.56
N MET A 171 3.92 10.50 -32.52
CA MET A 171 4.68 11.60 -31.87
C MET A 171 5.93 11.06 -31.17
N THR A 172 5.81 9.98 -30.41
CA THR A 172 6.96 9.35 -29.73
C THR A 172 7.95 8.75 -30.72
N LYS A 173 7.51 8.13 -31.83
CA LYS A 173 8.38 7.63 -32.90
C LYS A 173 9.21 8.76 -33.52
N THR A 174 8.56 9.90 -33.79
CA THR A 174 9.25 11.10 -34.31
C THR A 174 10.27 11.63 -33.30
N LEU A 175 9.92 11.63 -32.00
CA LEU A 175 10.81 12.07 -30.94
C LEU A 175 12.03 11.15 -30.79
N VAL A 176 11.80 9.85 -30.71
CA VAL A 176 12.88 8.84 -30.55
C VAL A 176 13.85 8.88 -31.71
N ALA A 177 13.37 9.11 -32.96
CA ALA A 177 14.22 9.27 -34.14
C ALA A 177 15.10 10.55 -34.10
N LYS A 178 14.70 11.57 -33.31
CA LYS A 178 15.45 12.82 -33.13
C LYS A 178 16.37 12.83 -31.92
N LEU A 179 16.37 11.75 -31.11
CA LEU A 179 17.30 11.65 -29.98
C LEU A 179 18.74 11.60 -30.49
N PRO A 180 19.67 12.26 -29.80
CA PRO A 180 21.09 12.21 -30.14
C PRO A 180 21.62 10.78 -29.97
N GLU A 181 22.79 10.52 -30.54
CA GLU A 181 23.46 9.21 -30.42
C GLU A 181 23.86 8.89 -28.96
N THR A 182 24.03 9.90 -28.13
CA THR A 182 24.34 9.75 -26.71
C THR A 182 23.46 10.65 -25.86
N LEU A 183 22.94 10.13 -24.76
CA LEU A 183 22.29 10.92 -23.71
C LEU A 183 23.13 10.85 -22.43
N PRO A 184 23.16 11.91 -21.63
CA PRO A 184 23.82 11.87 -20.33
C PRO A 184 23.24 10.74 -19.48
N GLU A 185 24.12 9.89 -18.95
CA GLU A 185 23.72 8.85 -18.01
C GLU A 185 23.29 9.47 -16.69
N THR A 186 22.40 8.76 -16.02
CA THR A 186 21.84 9.14 -14.72
C THR A 186 22.32 8.20 -13.60
N LEU A 187 22.87 7.04 -13.96
CA LEU A 187 23.45 6.08 -13.03
C LEU A 187 24.93 5.85 -13.40
N PRO A 188 25.82 5.83 -12.40
CA PRO A 188 27.24 5.62 -12.66
C PRO A 188 27.57 4.17 -13.03
N PRO A 189 28.74 3.94 -13.69
CA PRO A 189 29.16 2.60 -14.13
C PRO A 189 29.28 1.57 -13.01
N TYR A 190 29.65 1.99 -11.80
CA TYR A 190 29.75 1.08 -10.64
C TYR A 190 28.39 0.57 -10.14
N ILE A 191 27.26 1.18 -10.58
CA ILE A 191 25.90 0.65 -10.39
C ILE A 191 25.45 -0.14 -11.62
N THR A 192 25.60 0.44 -12.82
CA THR A 192 25.06 -0.16 -14.03
C THR A 192 25.79 -1.45 -14.43
N GLY A 193 27.11 -1.52 -14.22
CA GLY A 193 27.91 -2.69 -14.59
C GLY A 193 27.53 -3.96 -13.81
N PRO A 194 27.64 -3.98 -12.47
CA PRO A 194 27.30 -5.15 -11.66
C PRO A 194 25.85 -5.61 -11.81
N LEU A 195 24.92 -4.68 -12.09
CA LEU A 195 23.51 -4.96 -12.25
C LEU A 195 23.12 -5.24 -13.71
N HIS A 196 24.07 -5.25 -14.62
CA HIS A 196 23.86 -5.47 -16.06
C HIS A 196 22.76 -4.59 -16.64
N LEU A 197 22.69 -3.32 -16.21
CA LEU A 197 21.71 -2.36 -16.70
C LEU A 197 22.15 -1.80 -18.05
N ILE A 198 21.22 -1.76 -18.98
CA ILE A 198 21.43 -1.11 -20.29
C ILE A 198 21.57 0.41 -20.12
N SER A 199 22.11 1.08 -21.14
CA SER A 199 22.24 2.55 -21.14
C SER A 199 20.88 3.26 -21.05
N ARG A 200 20.88 4.48 -20.57
CA ARG A 200 19.64 5.28 -20.48
C ARG A 200 19.01 5.50 -21.84
N LEU A 201 19.82 5.81 -22.86
CA LEU A 201 19.32 6.01 -24.22
C LEU A 201 18.68 4.75 -24.79
N GLU A 202 19.33 3.62 -24.59
CA GLU A 202 18.83 2.33 -25.04
C GLU A 202 17.53 1.96 -24.33
N ALA A 203 17.45 2.16 -23.01
CA ALA A 203 16.22 1.95 -22.23
C ALA A 203 15.06 2.80 -22.73
N LEU A 204 15.29 4.10 -23.02
CA LEU A 204 14.28 5.01 -23.53
C LEU A 204 13.85 4.67 -24.96
N ARG A 205 14.73 4.13 -25.79
CA ARG A 205 14.36 3.62 -27.13
C ARG A 205 13.55 2.33 -27.04
N GLN A 206 14.05 1.37 -26.28
CA GLN A 206 13.44 0.04 -26.16
C GLN A 206 12.13 0.03 -25.35
N ILE A 207 11.90 0.98 -24.44
CA ILE A 207 10.61 1.10 -23.75
C ILE A 207 9.49 1.55 -24.69
N HIS A 208 9.82 2.33 -25.72
CA HIS A 208 8.84 2.77 -26.71
C HIS A 208 8.72 1.80 -27.88
N TYR A 209 9.85 1.28 -28.36
CA TYR A 209 9.92 0.45 -29.57
C TYR A 209 10.83 -0.77 -29.37
N PRO A 210 10.43 -1.73 -28.50
CA PRO A 210 11.20 -2.95 -28.32
C PRO A 210 10.99 -3.90 -29.52
N HIS A 211 12.06 -4.55 -29.97
CA HIS A 211 11.95 -5.56 -31.02
C HIS A 211 11.40 -6.89 -30.50
N ASN A 212 11.58 -7.15 -29.20
CA ASN A 212 11.14 -8.38 -28.56
C ASN A 212 10.83 -8.18 -27.06
N ALA A 213 10.24 -9.18 -26.44
CA ALA A 213 9.87 -9.16 -25.04
C ALA A 213 11.07 -8.99 -24.09
N ARG A 214 12.25 -9.49 -24.45
CA ARG A 214 13.48 -9.37 -23.65
C ARG A 214 13.95 -7.92 -23.56
N GLU A 215 14.02 -7.24 -24.69
CA GLU A 215 14.38 -5.81 -24.72
C GLU A 215 13.40 -4.96 -23.91
N MET A 216 12.10 -5.21 -24.06
CA MET A 216 11.07 -4.55 -23.27
C MET A 216 11.29 -4.75 -21.75
N GLN A 217 11.60 -5.97 -21.33
CA GLN A 217 11.85 -6.27 -19.93
C GLN A 217 13.13 -5.59 -19.42
N GLN A 218 14.21 -5.59 -20.21
CA GLN A 218 15.46 -4.91 -19.85
C GLN A 218 15.24 -3.40 -19.70
N ALA A 219 14.54 -2.77 -20.63
CA ALA A 219 14.20 -1.36 -20.57
C ALA A 219 13.34 -1.03 -19.34
N ARG A 220 12.30 -1.82 -19.08
CA ARG A 220 11.46 -1.67 -17.88
C ARG A 220 12.28 -1.81 -16.61
N TYR A 221 13.13 -2.83 -16.51
CA TYR A 221 13.95 -3.05 -15.33
C TYR A 221 14.90 -1.87 -15.07
N ARG A 222 15.59 -1.38 -16.12
CA ARG A 222 16.49 -0.23 -16.03
C ARG A 222 15.76 1.04 -15.55
N LEU A 223 14.61 1.36 -16.14
CA LEU A 223 13.85 2.56 -15.80
C LEU A 223 13.21 2.47 -14.41
N LYS A 224 12.65 1.31 -14.04
CA LYS A 224 12.11 1.07 -12.68
C LYS A 224 13.19 1.16 -11.62
N PHE A 225 14.35 0.56 -11.88
CA PHE A 225 15.48 0.65 -10.95
C PHE A 225 15.92 2.09 -10.76
N GLU A 226 16.09 2.86 -11.83
CA GLU A 226 16.48 4.27 -11.74
C GLU A 226 15.50 5.09 -10.92
N GLU A 227 14.20 4.96 -11.21
CA GLU A 227 13.14 5.69 -10.50
C GLU A 227 13.15 5.36 -9.01
N LEU A 228 13.16 4.09 -8.65
CA LEU A 228 13.17 3.63 -7.26
C LEU A 228 14.48 3.97 -6.54
N PHE A 229 15.62 3.91 -7.25
CA PHE A 229 16.92 4.28 -6.69
C PHE A 229 16.96 5.75 -6.26
N TYR A 230 16.49 6.68 -7.10
CA TYR A 230 16.45 8.09 -6.73
C TYR A 230 15.44 8.39 -5.62
N VAL A 231 14.32 7.67 -5.57
CA VAL A 231 13.38 7.72 -4.43
C VAL A 231 14.10 7.31 -3.14
N GLN A 232 14.76 6.16 -3.13
CA GLN A 232 15.46 5.66 -1.95
C GLN A 232 16.66 6.55 -1.57
N LEU A 233 17.42 7.02 -2.54
CA LEU A 233 18.55 7.93 -2.29
C LEU A 233 18.10 9.24 -1.63
N ASN A 234 16.96 9.81 -2.08
CA ASN A 234 16.41 11.03 -1.47
C ASN A 234 15.95 10.79 -0.03
N ILE A 235 15.24 9.69 0.21
CA ILE A 235 14.76 9.29 1.54
C ILE A 235 15.94 9.11 2.50
N LEU A 236 16.93 8.32 2.10
CA LEU A 236 18.11 8.03 2.93
C LEU A 236 18.96 9.25 3.17
N ARG A 237 19.10 10.15 2.19
CA ARG A 237 19.76 11.44 2.37
C ARG A 237 19.06 12.28 3.43
N TYR A 238 17.72 12.40 3.34
CA TYR A 238 16.96 13.14 4.33
C TYR A 238 17.14 12.54 5.74
N ALA A 239 17.05 11.22 5.86
CA ALA A 239 17.27 10.51 7.12
C ALA A 239 18.71 10.75 7.66
N SER A 240 19.72 10.74 6.78
CA SER A 240 21.10 11.03 7.15
C SER A 240 21.28 12.47 7.64
N ASP A 241 20.73 13.44 6.91
CA ASP A 241 20.77 14.86 7.29
C ASP A 241 20.09 15.07 8.65
N HIS A 242 18.94 14.41 8.88
CA HIS A 242 18.21 14.47 10.14
C HIS A 242 19.01 13.88 11.30
N ARG A 243 19.60 12.67 11.13
CA ARG A 243 20.45 12.02 12.14
C ARG A 243 21.68 12.84 12.52
N ARG A 244 22.20 13.63 11.60
CA ARG A 244 23.35 14.51 11.84
C ARG A 244 22.97 15.79 12.56
N LYS A 245 21.79 16.33 12.25
CA LYS A 245 21.29 17.58 12.83
C LYS A 245 20.85 17.40 14.28
N TYR A 246 20.26 16.25 14.61
CA TYR A 246 19.71 16.00 15.93
C TYR A 246 20.56 14.97 16.68
N ARG A 247 21.29 15.44 17.71
CA ARG A 247 21.91 14.58 18.71
C ARG A 247 20.83 13.97 19.59
N GLY A 248 21.02 12.72 20.03
CA GLY A 248 20.14 12.04 20.98
C GLY A 248 20.83 11.86 22.33
N TYR A 249 20.05 11.54 23.33
CA TYR A 249 20.56 11.09 24.61
C TYR A 249 21.36 9.79 24.43
N ILE A 250 22.37 9.57 25.28
CA ILE A 250 23.20 8.35 25.27
C ILE A 250 22.75 7.49 26.45
N PHE A 251 22.09 6.37 26.19
CA PHE A 251 21.75 5.39 27.20
C PHE A 251 22.75 4.24 27.16
N SER A 252 23.89 4.48 27.80
CA SER A 252 25.04 3.55 27.74
C SER A 252 24.83 2.26 28.56
N ARG A 253 23.85 2.25 29.48
CA ARG A 253 23.60 1.12 30.38
C ARG A 253 22.24 0.50 30.12
N ALA A 254 22.11 -0.82 30.23
CA ALA A 254 20.82 -1.47 30.23
C ALA A 254 19.99 -1.11 31.49
N GLY A 255 20.68 -0.72 32.57
CA GLY A 255 20.06 -0.30 33.83
C GLY A 255 19.71 -1.47 34.77
N ALA A 256 19.63 -1.18 36.05
CA ALA A 256 19.22 -2.17 37.07
C ALA A 256 17.77 -2.60 36.86
N GLN A 257 16.91 -1.63 36.49
CA GLN A 257 15.47 -1.84 36.28
C GLN A 257 15.18 -2.86 35.17
N LEU A 258 15.84 -2.77 34.02
CA LEU A 258 15.68 -3.73 32.95
C LEU A 258 16.21 -5.12 33.36
N ASN A 259 17.35 -5.18 34.05
CA ASN A 259 17.92 -6.45 34.49
C ASN A 259 17.04 -7.15 35.53
N ASP A 260 16.47 -6.39 36.46
CA ASP A 260 15.53 -6.91 37.46
C ASP A 260 14.25 -7.40 36.79
N PHE A 261 13.65 -6.60 35.92
CA PHE A 261 12.50 -6.99 35.13
C PHE A 261 12.73 -8.30 34.36
N TYR A 262 13.86 -8.40 33.65
CA TYR A 262 14.18 -9.56 32.84
C TYR A 262 14.36 -10.84 33.67
N ARG A 263 14.91 -10.73 34.89
CA ARG A 263 15.19 -11.89 35.75
C ARG A 263 14.00 -12.32 36.58
N ASN A 264 13.20 -11.37 37.09
CA ASN A 264 12.25 -11.64 38.14
C ASN A 264 10.78 -11.39 37.78
N HIS A 265 10.52 -10.54 36.75
CA HIS A 265 9.16 -10.09 36.41
C HIS A 265 8.70 -10.49 35.02
N LEU A 266 9.58 -11.07 34.20
CA LEU A 266 9.21 -11.47 32.83
C LEU A 266 8.23 -12.68 32.89
N PRO A 267 7.00 -12.53 32.33
CA PRO A 267 5.98 -13.58 32.51
C PRO A 267 6.20 -14.81 31.63
N PHE A 268 7.10 -14.75 30.65
CA PHE A 268 7.46 -15.82 29.74
C PHE A 268 8.79 -15.51 29.01
N ASP A 269 9.42 -16.53 28.44
CA ASP A 269 10.63 -16.36 27.66
C ASP A 269 10.37 -15.51 26.40
N LEU A 270 11.28 -14.57 26.13
CA LEU A 270 11.23 -13.79 24.91
C LEU A 270 11.51 -14.64 23.68
N THR A 271 10.78 -14.39 22.60
CA THR A 271 11.08 -14.96 21.27
C THR A 271 12.41 -14.43 20.74
N ASN A 272 12.99 -15.10 19.75
CA ASN A 272 14.24 -14.64 19.13
C ASN A 272 14.04 -13.28 18.43
N ALA A 273 12.88 -13.07 17.81
CA ALA A 273 12.51 -11.79 17.21
C ALA A 273 12.45 -10.68 18.25
N GLN A 274 11.81 -10.89 19.40
CA GLN A 274 11.77 -9.90 20.48
C GLN A 274 13.18 -9.60 21.03
N LYS A 275 14.01 -10.60 21.25
CA LYS A 275 15.42 -10.42 21.68
C LYS A 275 16.22 -9.61 20.68
N ARG A 276 16.06 -9.89 19.38
CA ARG A 276 16.70 -9.13 18.31
C ARG A 276 16.29 -7.66 18.35
N VAL A 277 15.00 -7.40 18.38
CA VAL A 277 14.44 -6.03 18.36
C VAL A 277 14.86 -5.22 19.60
N VAL A 278 14.86 -5.82 20.79
CA VAL A 278 15.33 -5.15 22.01
C VAL A 278 16.81 -4.78 21.90
N ARG A 279 17.66 -5.61 21.27
CA ARG A 279 19.06 -5.27 21.01
C ARG A 279 19.17 -4.10 20.03
N GLU A 280 18.43 -4.13 18.93
CA GLU A 280 18.42 -3.03 17.94
C GLU A 280 18.03 -1.70 18.59
N ILE A 281 16.98 -1.68 19.42
CA ILE A 281 16.56 -0.49 20.17
C ILE A 281 17.64 -0.02 21.14
N ARG A 282 18.23 -0.93 21.89
CA ARG A 282 19.31 -0.60 22.84
C ARG A 282 20.52 -0.02 22.14
N ASP A 283 20.94 -0.60 21.03
CA ASP A 283 22.10 -0.16 20.28
C ASP A 283 21.87 1.24 19.67
N ASP A 284 20.66 1.52 19.20
CA ASP A 284 20.28 2.86 18.76
C ASP A 284 20.32 3.88 19.91
N MET A 285 19.72 3.56 21.06
CA MET A 285 19.67 4.45 22.22
C MET A 285 21.05 4.70 22.83
N ALA A 286 22.01 3.80 22.61
CA ALA A 286 23.41 3.96 23.03
C ALA A 286 24.27 4.75 22.04
N SER A 287 23.82 4.97 20.81
CA SER A 287 24.61 5.53 19.69
C SER A 287 24.93 7.03 19.80
N GLY A 288 24.27 7.77 20.67
CA GLY A 288 24.33 9.24 20.76
C GLY A 288 23.58 9.96 19.64
N ARG A 289 22.81 9.23 18.84
CA ARG A 289 21.90 9.77 17.84
C ARG A 289 20.46 9.58 18.31
N GLN A 290 19.57 10.47 17.92
CA GLN A 290 18.15 10.28 18.21
C GLN A 290 17.66 9.01 17.51
N MET A 291 17.17 8.04 18.30
CA MET A 291 16.45 6.90 17.74
C MET A 291 15.08 7.34 17.21
N ASN A 292 14.76 6.99 15.98
CA ASN A 292 13.45 7.14 15.40
C ASN A 292 13.09 5.82 14.71
N ARG A 293 12.37 4.92 15.42
CA ARG A 293 12.22 3.52 15.02
C ARG A 293 10.75 3.10 14.97
N LEU A 294 10.38 2.40 13.90
CA LEU A 294 9.08 1.76 13.73
C LEU A 294 9.16 0.27 14.14
N LEU A 295 8.42 -0.07 15.17
CA LEU A 295 8.23 -1.44 15.63
C LEU A 295 6.95 -2.04 15.02
N GLN A 296 7.12 -2.96 14.11
CA GLN A 296 6.04 -3.70 13.47
C GLN A 296 5.90 -5.09 14.05
N GLY A 297 4.69 -5.58 14.10
CA GLY A 297 4.41 -6.96 14.47
C GLY A 297 2.91 -7.20 14.50
N ASP A 298 2.53 -8.43 14.32
CA ASP A 298 1.12 -8.82 14.33
C ASP A 298 0.44 -8.51 15.67
N VAL A 299 -0.89 -8.55 15.71
CA VAL A 299 -1.65 -8.38 16.95
C VAL A 299 -1.24 -9.46 17.94
N GLY A 300 -0.80 -9.04 19.14
CA GLY A 300 -0.34 -9.95 20.19
C GLY A 300 1.07 -10.53 20.01
N SER A 301 1.91 -9.96 19.14
CA SER A 301 3.33 -10.32 19.01
C SER A 301 4.21 -9.86 20.18
N GLY A 302 3.64 -9.11 21.13
CA GLY A 302 4.36 -8.62 22.31
C GLY A 302 5.03 -7.25 22.14
N LYS A 303 4.56 -6.41 21.23
CA LYS A 303 5.09 -5.05 21.03
C LYS A 303 5.11 -4.23 22.31
N THR A 304 4.05 -4.29 23.11
CA THR A 304 3.96 -3.57 24.40
C THR A 304 5.04 -3.99 25.38
N LEU A 305 5.40 -5.27 25.40
CA LEU A 305 6.49 -5.79 26.22
C LEU A 305 7.85 -5.22 25.78
N VAL A 306 8.11 -5.19 24.47
CA VAL A 306 9.34 -4.60 23.91
C VAL A 306 9.40 -3.12 24.20
N ALA A 307 8.27 -2.39 24.10
CA ALA A 307 8.19 -0.98 24.44
C ALA A 307 8.45 -0.75 25.94
N LEU A 308 7.92 -1.59 26.83
CA LEU A 308 8.19 -1.52 28.27
C LEU A 308 9.70 -1.72 28.54
N MET A 309 10.32 -2.71 27.91
CA MET A 309 11.77 -2.93 28.06
C MET A 309 12.58 -1.71 27.60
N ALA A 310 12.18 -1.07 26.50
CA ALA A 310 12.80 0.19 26.04
C ALA A 310 12.60 1.34 27.06
N MET A 311 11.42 1.47 27.66
CA MET A 311 11.15 2.45 28.73
C MET A 311 12.01 2.17 29.97
N LEU A 312 12.19 0.92 30.35
CA LEU A 312 13.05 0.52 31.46
C LEU A 312 14.53 0.86 31.21
N ILE A 313 15.00 0.80 29.96
CA ILE A 313 16.34 1.29 29.59
C ILE A 313 16.45 2.80 29.85
N ALA A 314 15.45 3.58 29.43
CA ALA A 314 15.45 5.02 29.65
C ALA A 314 15.45 5.37 31.16
N ILE A 315 14.61 4.72 31.95
CA ILE A 315 14.52 4.90 33.41
C ILE A 315 15.84 4.51 34.07
N GLY A 316 16.46 3.39 33.67
CA GLY A 316 17.76 2.96 34.18
C GLY A 316 18.91 3.90 33.88
N ASN A 317 18.74 4.85 32.95
CA ASN A 317 19.67 5.93 32.67
C ASN A 317 19.23 7.29 33.28
N GLY A 318 18.19 7.31 34.13
CA GLY A 318 17.74 8.51 34.84
C GLY A 318 16.83 9.43 34.05
N TYR A 319 16.11 8.89 33.05
CA TYR A 319 15.18 9.61 32.21
C TYR A 319 13.75 9.09 32.40
N GLN A 320 12.78 9.96 32.13
CA GLN A 320 11.36 9.61 32.08
C GLN A 320 10.98 9.07 30.70
N ALA A 321 9.93 8.27 30.66
CA ALA A 321 9.34 7.76 29.42
C ALA A 321 7.85 8.11 29.32
N CYS A 322 7.32 8.18 28.11
CA CYS A 322 5.88 8.24 27.90
C CYS A 322 5.42 7.25 26.84
N ILE A 323 4.15 6.82 26.96
CA ILE A 323 3.48 6.03 25.93
C ILE A 323 2.15 6.72 25.58
N MET A 324 1.97 6.95 24.29
CA MET A 324 0.77 7.58 23.74
C MET A 324 -0.08 6.56 23.02
N ALA A 325 -1.36 6.52 23.38
CA ALA A 325 -2.38 5.70 22.72
C ALA A 325 -3.41 6.58 21.99
N PRO A 326 -4.04 6.10 20.91
CA PRO A 326 -5.01 6.88 20.15
C PRO A 326 -6.35 7.11 20.87
N THR A 327 -6.68 6.28 21.88
CA THR A 327 -7.93 6.36 22.64
C THR A 327 -7.69 6.18 24.13
N GLU A 328 -8.64 6.66 24.95
CA GLU A 328 -8.59 6.53 26.41
C GLU A 328 -8.60 5.07 26.86
N ILE A 329 -9.43 4.24 26.24
CA ILE A 329 -9.52 2.80 26.55
C ILE A 329 -8.15 2.10 26.32
N LEU A 330 -7.49 2.41 25.24
CA LEU A 330 -6.15 1.86 24.98
C LEU A 330 -5.11 2.36 25.96
N ALA A 331 -5.18 3.64 26.36
CA ALA A 331 -4.30 4.19 27.38
C ALA A 331 -4.51 3.49 28.74
N GLU A 332 -5.75 3.26 29.15
CA GLU A 332 -6.08 2.50 30.37
C GLU A 332 -5.59 1.05 30.29
N GLN A 333 -5.72 0.40 29.14
CA GLN A 333 -5.20 -0.95 28.94
C GLN A 333 -3.67 -1.02 29.00
N HIS A 334 -2.98 -0.03 28.39
CA HIS A 334 -1.52 0.06 28.53
C HIS A 334 -1.12 0.25 29.98
N LEU A 335 -1.81 1.15 30.71
CA LEU A 335 -1.56 1.35 32.14
C LEU A 335 -1.72 0.04 32.93
N ALA A 336 -2.85 -0.65 32.75
CA ALA A 336 -3.14 -1.89 33.46
C ALA A 336 -2.09 -3.00 33.13
N THR A 337 -1.77 -3.14 31.84
CA THR A 337 -0.79 -4.12 31.38
C THR A 337 0.61 -3.83 31.88
N ILE A 338 1.05 -2.56 31.84
CA ILE A 338 2.37 -2.13 32.31
C ILE A 338 2.47 -2.36 33.81
N ARG A 339 1.46 -1.92 34.61
CA ARG A 339 1.45 -2.15 36.06
C ARG A 339 1.46 -3.64 36.43
N GLN A 340 0.70 -4.46 35.70
CA GLN A 340 0.70 -5.91 35.89
C GLN A 340 2.08 -6.53 35.62
N MET A 341 2.76 -6.09 34.56
CA MET A 341 4.10 -6.60 34.23
C MET A 341 5.17 -6.14 35.21
N LEU A 342 5.09 -4.92 35.68
CA LEU A 342 6.05 -4.36 36.66
C LEU A 342 5.92 -5.00 38.04
N GLY A 343 4.73 -5.47 38.41
CA GLY A 343 4.48 -6.09 39.72
C GLY A 343 4.82 -5.17 40.88
N ASP A 344 5.81 -5.55 41.68
CA ASP A 344 6.29 -4.84 42.87
C ASP A 344 7.54 -3.98 42.62
N MET A 345 7.95 -3.80 41.36
CA MET A 345 9.05 -2.89 41.02
C MET A 345 8.73 -1.44 41.43
N ASP A 346 9.73 -0.75 41.97
CA ASP A 346 9.62 0.67 42.34
C ASP A 346 9.71 1.57 41.11
N ILE A 347 8.61 1.57 40.31
CA ILE A 347 8.43 2.40 39.11
C ILE A 347 7.05 3.03 39.12
N HIS A 348 7.03 4.35 39.07
CA HIS A 348 5.79 5.13 39.17
C HIS A 348 5.16 5.34 37.79
N VAL A 349 4.00 4.76 37.57
CA VAL A 349 3.23 4.85 36.32
C VAL A 349 1.91 5.58 36.54
N GLU A 350 1.69 6.67 35.77
CA GLU A 350 0.46 7.47 35.87
C GLU A 350 -0.27 7.61 34.55
N LEU A 351 -1.58 7.88 34.61
CA LEU A 351 -2.45 8.06 33.45
C LEU A 351 -2.86 9.52 33.27
N LEU A 352 -2.66 10.04 32.04
CA LEU A 352 -3.10 11.37 31.66
C LEU A 352 -3.94 11.33 30.39
N THR A 353 -5.27 11.48 30.52
CA THR A 353 -6.23 11.54 29.41
C THR A 353 -7.11 12.79 29.54
N GLY A 354 -7.97 13.03 28.56
CA GLY A 354 -8.89 14.18 28.53
C GLY A 354 -9.91 14.20 29.66
N VAL A 355 -10.22 13.04 30.27
CA VAL A 355 -11.15 12.93 31.40
C VAL A 355 -10.50 13.28 32.76
N VAL A 356 -9.17 13.25 32.84
CA VAL A 356 -8.44 13.62 34.08
C VAL A 356 -8.41 15.14 34.21
N LYS A 357 -9.13 15.67 35.17
CA LYS A 357 -9.34 17.12 35.38
C LYS A 357 -9.07 17.55 36.81
N GLY A 358 -9.02 18.86 37.02
CA GLY A 358 -8.96 19.48 38.36
C GLY A 358 -7.70 19.11 39.15
N ARG A 359 -7.87 18.88 40.47
CA ARG A 359 -6.76 18.59 41.39
C ARG A 359 -5.90 17.40 40.95
N ARG A 360 -6.51 16.32 40.50
CA ARG A 360 -5.76 15.13 40.09
C ARG A 360 -4.83 15.42 38.90
N ARG A 361 -5.32 16.20 37.93
CA ARG A 361 -4.48 16.63 36.81
C ARG A 361 -3.31 17.50 37.27
N ALA A 362 -3.58 18.48 38.15
CA ALA A 362 -2.56 19.36 38.69
C ALA A 362 -1.48 18.58 39.47
N ASP A 363 -1.90 17.62 40.31
CA ASP A 363 -0.98 16.72 41.02
C ASP A 363 -0.07 15.92 40.11
N ILE A 364 -0.65 15.28 39.06
CA ILE A 364 0.12 14.53 38.08
C ILE A 364 1.14 15.43 37.37
N LEU A 365 0.75 16.63 36.95
CA LEU A 365 1.63 17.56 36.25
C LEU A 365 2.78 18.06 37.17
N ASP A 366 2.50 18.32 38.42
CA ASP A 366 3.49 18.73 39.41
C ASP A 366 4.51 17.61 39.67
N ARG A 367 4.05 16.41 39.98
CA ARG A 367 4.91 15.23 40.18
C ARG A 367 5.73 14.86 38.92
N LEU A 368 5.14 15.00 37.74
CA LEU A 368 5.83 14.76 36.48
C LEU A 368 6.99 15.74 36.29
N SER A 369 6.76 17.02 36.54
CA SER A 369 7.76 18.06 36.41
C SER A 369 8.90 17.94 37.44
N LYS A 370 8.65 17.29 38.58
CA LYS A 370 9.66 16.97 39.60
C LYS A 370 10.42 15.68 39.35
N GLY A 371 10.00 14.87 38.36
CA GLY A 371 10.61 13.58 38.05
C GLY A 371 10.18 12.43 38.95
N GLU A 372 9.06 12.60 39.69
CA GLU A 372 8.49 11.56 40.56
C GLU A 372 7.62 10.54 39.81
N ILE A 373 7.36 10.77 38.53
CA ILE A 373 6.67 9.84 37.61
C ILE A 373 7.66 9.38 36.59
N ASP A 374 7.88 8.07 36.51
CA ASP A 374 8.82 7.45 35.60
C ASP A 374 8.21 7.20 34.21
N ILE A 375 6.95 6.74 34.18
CA ILE A 375 6.22 6.46 32.93
C ILE A 375 4.88 7.21 32.94
N LEU A 376 4.67 8.06 31.94
CA LEU A 376 3.38 8.70 31.71
C LEU A 376 2.65 7.97 30.58
N VAL A 377 1.52 7.37 30.87
CA VAL A 377 0.61 6.77 29.88
C VAL A 377 -0.49 7.76 29.54
N GLY A 378 -0.82 7.95 28.26
CA GLY A 378 -1.93 8.86 27.96
C GLY A 378 -2.33 8.88 26.50
N THR A 379 -3.19 9.85 26.18
CA THR A 379 -3.62 10.12 24.80
C THR A 379 -2.89 11.37 24.27
N HIS A 380 -3.47 12.07 23.28
CA HIS A 380 -2.96 13.37 22.82
C HIS A 380 -2.76 14.40 23.97
N ALA A 381 -3.36 14.19 25.13
CA ALA A 381 -3.15 15.04 26.32
C ALA A 381 -1.66 15.11 26.74
N VAL A 382 -0.85 14.09 26.43
CA VAL A 382 0.59 14.05 26.74
C VAL A 382 1.37 15.12 25.98
N ILE A 383 0.92 15.52 24.79
CA ILE A 383 1.61 16.53 23.95
C ILE A 383 1.13 17.96 24.20
N GLU A 384 0.15 18.18 25.07
CA GLU A 384 -0.32 19.52 25.43
C GLU A 384 0.81 20.35 26.08
N ASP A 385 0.84 21.65 25.81
CA ASP A 385 1.94 22.53 26.28
C ASP A 385 2.07 22.57 27.81
N ALA A 386 0.96 22.39 28.55
CA ALA A 386 0.96 22.32 29.99
C ALA A 386 1.68 21.09 30.59
N VAL A 387 1.94 20.07 29.76
CA VAL A 387 2.65 18.84 30.19
C VAL A 387 4.14 19.04 30.08
N VAL A 388 4.83 19.18 31.18
CA VAL A 388 6.28 19.39 31.26
C VAL A 388 6.91 18.20 31.97
N PHE A 389 7.87 17.55 31.31
CA PHE A 389 8.68 16.49 31.91
C PHE A 389 9.96 17.07 32.52
N ALA A 390 10.41 16.49 33.63
CA ALA A 390 11.71 16.83 34.18
C ALA A 390 12.85 16.42 33.20
N ARG A 391 12.79 15.20 32.64
CA ARG A 391 13.78 14.64 31.70
C ARG A 391 13.16 13.58 30.80
N LEU A 392 12.42 13.97 29.78
CA LEU A 392 11.86 12.98 28.82
C LEU A 392 12.97 12.42 27.94
N GLY A 393 13.24 11.11 28.03
CA GLY A 393 14.27 10.42 27.23
C GLY A 393 13.71 9.52 26.14
N LEU A 394 12.51 8.97 26.33
CA LEU A 394 11.86 8.08 25.34
C LEU A 394 10.36 8.38 25.26
N ALA A 395 9.86 8.52 24.02
CA ALA A 395 8.45 8.57 23.73
C ALA A 395 8.05 7.38 22.86
N VAL A 396 7.06 6.63 23.31
CA VAL A 396 6.43 5.53 22.59
C VAL A 396 5.10 6.00 22.02
N VAL A 397 4.84 5.75 20.74
CA VAL A 397 3.60 6.11 20.04
C VAL A 397 2.95 4.84 19.52
N ASP A 398 1.76 4.51 20.00
CA ASP A 398 1.01 3.34 19.55
C ASP A 398 0.05 3.71 18.42
N GLU A 399 -0.08 2.84 17.41
CA GLU A 399 -0.96 3.02 16.25
C GLU A 399 -0.71 4.33 15.47
N GLN A 400 0.51 4.46 14.92
CA GLN A 400 1.00 5.66 14.22
C GLN A 400 0.04 6.25 13.19
N HIS A 401 -0.72 5.43 12.47
CA HIS A 401 -1.62 5.90 11.41
C HIS A 401 -2.68 6.91 11.89
N ARG A 402 -2.83 7.07 13.20
CA ARG A 402 -3.72 8.07 13.83
C ARG A 402 -3.00 9.31 14.35
N PHE A 403 -1.66 9.37 14.25
CA PHE A 403 -0.84 10.50 14.69
C PHE A 403 -0.08 11.13 13.53
N GLY A 404 -0.39 12.38 13.21
CA GLY A 404 0.27 13.14 12.15
C GLY A 404 1.72 13.56 12.48
N VAL A 405 2.49 13.93 11.46
CA VAL A 405 3.87 14.45 11.57
C VAL A 405 3.96 15.63 12.53
N ALA A 406 2.98 16.54 12.50
CA ALA A 406 2.91 17.70 13.41
C ALA A 406 2.85 17.35 14.90
N GLN A 407 2.26 16.21 15.24
CA GLN A 407 2.15 15.75 16.64
C GLN A 407 3.48 15.16 17.13
N ARG A 408 4.23 14.47 16.26
CA ARG A 408 5.59 14.02 16.57
C ARG A 408 6.53 15.20 16.82
N ALA A 409 6.44 16.23 16.01
CA ALA A 409 7.24 17.46 16.18
C ALA A 409 7.00 18.13 17.55
N ARG A 410 5.77 18.09 18.10
CA ARG A 410 5.48 18.57 19.44
C ARG A 410 6.14 17.74 20.55
N LEU A 411 6.28 16.42 20.36
CA LEU A 411 7.05 15.58 21.31
C LEU A 411 8.52 15.96 21.34
N TRP A 412 9.12 16.31 20.20
CA TRP A 412 10.51 16.76 20.14
C TRP A 412 10.73 18.04 20.94
N ALA A 413 9.76 18.94 20.95
CA ALA A 413 9.84 20.20 21.67
C ALA A 413 9.68 20.06 23.21
N LYS A 414 9.39 18.85 23.74
CA LYS A 414 9.19 18.61 25.18
C LYS A 414 10.49 18.48 25.98
N SER A 415 11.64 18.45 25.34
CA SER A 415 12.95 18.31 25.98
C SER A 415 14.00 19.19 25.29
N GLU A 416 15.06 19.60 25.99
CA GLU A 416 16.16 20.36 25.44
C GLU A 416 16.86 19.62 24.27
N MET A 417 17.04 18.31 24.42
CA MET A 417 17.42 17.41 23.32
C MET A 417 16.20 16.54 22.97
N PRO A 418 15.97 16.28 21.66
CA PRO A 418 14.82 15.47 21.25
C PRO A 418 14.90 14.07 21.90
N PRO A 419 13.80 13.57 22.49
CA PRO A 419 13.75 12.23 23.04
C PRO A 419 13.86 11.18 21.93
N HIS A 420 14.26 9.97 22.27
CA HIS A 420 14.13 8.83 21.39
C HIS A 420 12.67 8.56 21.10
N ILE A 421 12.33 8.15 19.88
CA ILE A 421 10.98 7.86 19.45
C ILE A 421 10.87 6.38 19.03
N LEU A 422 9.93 5.67 19.63
CA LEU A 422 9.55 4.33 19.25
C LEU A 422 8.09 4.35 18.81
N VAL A 423 7.86 4.13 17.54
CA VAL A 423 6.52 4.06 16.96
C VAL A 423 6.11 2.60 16.85
N MET A 424 4.89 2.26 17.26
CA MET A 424 4.36 0.90 17.16
C MET A 424 3.18 0.87 16.18
N THR A 425 3.03 -0.22 15.45
CA THR A 425 1.83 -0.51 14.66
C THR A 425 1.46 -1.98 14.74
N ALA A 426 0.15 -2.24 14.89
CA ALA A 426 -0.40 -3.60 14.83
C ALA A 426 -0.83 -4.00 13.42
N THR A 427 -0.85 -3.05 12.48
CA THR A 427 -1.02 -3.37 11.05
C THR A 427 0.32 -3.74 10.47
N PRO A 428 0.52 -5.00 10.05
CA PRO A 428 1.70 -5.33 9.27
C PRO A 428 1.69 -4.52 7.98
N ILE A 429 2.78 -3.78 7.76
CA ILE A 429 2.99 -3.03 6.52
C ILE A 429 4.05 -3.80 5.74
N PRO A 430 3.85 -4.10 4.45
CA PRO A 430 4.88 -4.74 3.65
C PRO A 430 6.22 -4.04 3.84
N ARG A 431 7.28 -4.80 4.06
CA ARG A 431 8.60 -4.25 4.39
C ARG A 431 9.08 -3.23 3.37
N THR A 432 8.83 -3.50 2.10
CA THR A 432 9.17 -2.61 0.98
C THR A 432 8.41 -1.29 1.02
N LEU A 433 7.12 -1.34 1.36
CA LEU A 433 6.28 -0.17 1.52
C LEU A 433 6.70 0.63 2.76
N ALA A 434 6.99 -0.04 3.88
CA ALA A 434 7.48 0.60 5.10
C ALA A 434 8.80 1.35 4.86
N MET A 435 9.75 0.74 4.14
CA MET A 435 11.03 1.36 3.77
C MET A 435 10.88 2.59 2.86
N THR A 436 9.74 2.72 2.17
CA THR A 436 9.48 3.82 1.25
C THR A 436 8.63 4.91 1.91
N LEU A 437 7.55 4.54 2.60
CA LEU A 437 6.64 5.51 3.24
C LEU A 437 7.19 6.09 4.55
N TYR A 438 7.97 5.30 5.28
CA TYR A 438 8.53 5.67 6.59
C TYR A 438 10.06 5.65 6.54
N GLY A 439 10.62 6.15 5.44
CA GLY A 439 12.05 6.06 5.19
C GLY A 439 12.94 6.86 6.15
N ASP A 440 12.34 7.74 6.96
CA ASP A 440 12.95 8.44 8.10
C ASP A 440 13.00 7.57 9.37
N LEU A 441 12.25 6.44 9.40
CA LEU A 441 12.23 5.50 10.52
C LEU A 441 13.11 4.27 10.22
N ASP A 442 13.87 3.84 11.20
CA ASP A 442 14.44 2.49 11.19
C ASP A 442 13.35 1.47 11.51
N VAL A 443 13.32 0.35 10.80
CA VAL A 443 12.22 -0.62 10.92
C VAL A 443 12.70 -1.88 11.64
N SER A 444 12.01 -2.22 12.73
CA SER A 444 12.13 -3.50 13.43
C SER A 444 10.85 -4.31 13.30
N VAL A 445 10.99 -5.61 13.05
CA VAL A 445 9.86 -6.51 12.84
C VAL A 445 9.87 -7.64 13.86
N ILE A 446 8.74 -7.84 14.55
CA ILE A 446 8.48 -9.04 15.36
C ILE A 446 7.65 -9.99 14.50
N ASP A 447 8.34 -10.94 13.88
CA ASP A 447 7.82 -11.94 12.95
C ASP A 447 7.55 -13.30 13.61
N GLU A 448 7.63 -13.37 14.94
CA GLU A 448 7.33 -14.55 15.75
C GLU A 448 6.19 -14.25 16.73
N LEU A 449 5.32 -15.24 16.94
CA LEU A 449 4.29 -15.17 17.97
C LEU A 449 4.85 -15.74 19.31
N PRO A 450 4.40 -15.21 20.46
CA PRO A 450 4.77 -15.75 21.77
C PRO A 450 4.42 -17.23 21.89
N PRO A 451 5.23 -18.03 22.63
CA PRO A 451 4.97 -19.45 22.84
C PRO A 451 3.62 -19.68 23.52
N GLY A 452 2.96 -20.80 23.19
CA GLY A 452 1.66 -21.20 23.76
C GLY A 452 0.43 -20.64 23.03
N ARG A 453 0.57 -19.74 22.07
CA ARG A 453 -0.55 -19.22 21.27
C ARG A 453 -0.92 -20.18 20.15
N LYS A 454 -2.21 -20.57 20.08
CA LYS A 454 -2.73 -21.42 18.99
C LYS A 454 -3.07 -20.55 17.76
N PRO A 455 -2.76 -21.02 16.54
CA PRO A 455 -3.19 -20.33 15.32
C PRO A 455 -4.72 -20.22 15.25
N ILE A 456 -5.23 -19.06 14.80
CA ILE A 456 -6.66 -18.87 14.62
C ILE A 456 -7.10 -19.64 13.37
N GLN A 457 -8.12 -20.49 13.49
CA GLN A 457 -8.72 -21.16 12.34
C GLN A 457 -9.67 -20.21 11.63
N THR A 458 -9.32 -19.83 10.40
CA THR A 458 -10.19 -18.98 9.56
C THR A 458 -11.00 -19.88 8.63
N LEU A 459 -12.33 -19.72 8.66
CA LEU A 459 -13.28 -20.51 7.90
C LEU A 459 -14.10 -19.60 6.99
N HIS A 460 -14.31 -19.99 5.75
CA HIS A 460 -15.22 -19.33 4.84
C HIS A 460 -16.57 -20.07 4.81
N LYS A 461 -17.67 -19.33 4.92
CA LYS A 461 -19.05 -19.83 4.78
C LYS A 461 -19.88 -18.91 3.89
N TYR A 462 -20.84 -19.49 3.17
CA TYR A 462 -21.81 -18.70 2.45
C TYR A 462 -23.01 -18.34 3.37
N ASP A 463 -23.67 -17.23 3.05
CA ASP A 463 -24.88 -16.74 3.73
C ASP A 463 -26.03 -17.76 3.75
N THR A 464 -26.02 -18.74 2.85
CA THR A 464 -26.97 -19.89 2.83
C THR A 464 -26.66 -20.95 3.88
N GLN A 465 -25.50 -20.91 4.54
CA GLN A 465 -25.02 -21.93 5.50
C GLN A 465 -25.24 -21.51 6.98
N THR A 466 -26.27 -20.70 7.24
CA THR A 466 -26.53 -20.09 8.57
C THR A 466 -26.83 -21.10 9.66
N THR A 467 -27.53 -22.20 9.36
CA THR A 467 -27.88 -23.22 10.37
C THR A 467 -26.67 -23.82 11.04
N SER A 468 -25.66 -24.25 10.25
CA SER A 468 -24.42 -24.81 10.79
C SER A 468 -23.57 -23.77 11.52
N LEU A 469 -23.63 -22.51 11.08
CA LEU A 469 -22.95 -21.39 11.73
C LEU A 469 -23.53 -21.16 13.13
N TYR A 470 -24.86 -21.02 13.22
CA TYR A 470 -25.50 -20.73 14.51
C TYR A 470 -25.39 -21.89 15.51
N GLN A 471 -25.41 -23.15 15.02
CA GLN A 471 -25.12 -24.31 15.86
C GLN A 471 -23.71 -24.26 16.43
N GLY A 472 -22.69 -23.94 15.62
CA GLY A 472 -21.32 -23.79 16.07
C GLY A 472 -21.15 -22.64 17.09
N ILE A 473 -21.84 -21.51 16.89
CA ILE A 473 -21.84 -20.38 17.85
C ILE A 473 -22.43 -20.85 19.20
N ARG A 474 -23.59 -21.54 19.21
CA ARG A 474 -24.21 -22.05 20.45
C ARG A 474 -23.25 -22.99 21.18
N GLN A 475 -22.64 -23.93 20.49
CA GLN A 475 -21.69 -24.86 21.10
C GLN A 475 -20.51 -24.14 21.78
N GLN A 476 -19.99 -23.07 21.15
CA GLN A 476 -18.91 -22.27 21.77
C GLN A 476 -19.39 -21.49 22.98
N ILE A 477 -20.58 -20.91 22.93
CA ILE A 477 -21.13 -20.17 24.08
C ILE A 477 -21.46 -21.12 25.24
N ASP A 478 -22.05 -22.29 24.96
CA ASP A 478 -22.36 -23.29 25.97
C ASP A 478 -21.09 -23.88 26.63
N SER A 479 -19.95 -23.82 25.94
CA SER A 479 -18.65 -24.15 26.52
C SER A 479 -18.02 -23.00 27.34
N GLY A 480 -18.78 -21.91 27.56
CA GLY A 480 -18.36 -20.75 28.35
C GLY A 480 -17.59 -19.70 27.57
N ARG A 481 -17.58 -19.73 26.22
CA ARG A 481 -16.89 -18.78 25.37
C ARG A 481 -17.75 -17.59 24.97
N GLN A 482 -17.10 -16.53 24.51
CA GLN A 482 -17.78 -15.34 24.00
C GLN A 482 -17.53 -15.14 22.52
N VAL A 483 -18.45 -14.48 21.83
CA VAL A 483 -18.52 -14.36 20.38
C VAL A 483 -18.65 -12.91 19.95
N TYR A 484 -17.85 -12.49 18.99
CA TYR A 484 -18.03 -11.25 18.22
C TYR A 484 -18.81 -11.54 16.93
N ILE A 485 -19.80 -10.70 16.62
CA ILE A 485 -20.51 -10.67 15.33
C ILE A 485 -20.36 -9.27 14.76
N VAL A 486 -19.70 -9.16 13.61
CA VAL A 486 -19.36 -7.88 12.98
C VAL A 486 -20.13 -7.69 11.68
N TYR A 487 -20.79 -6.55 11.56
CA TYR A 487 -21.48 -6.08 10.36
C TYR A 487 -20.64 -5.03 9.64
N PRO A 488 -20.65 -4.99 8.27
CA PRO A 488 -19.99 -3.93 7.54
C PRO A 488 -20.70 -2.59 7.68
N LEU A 489 -19.96 -1.50 7.56
CA LEU A 489 -20.54 -0.18 7.31
C LEU A 489 -20.91 -0.07 5.82
N ILE A 490 -22.05 0.54 5.52
CA ILE A 490 -22.52 0.80 4.15
C ILE A 490 -22.32 2.27 3.87
N GLU A 491 -21.44 2.61 2.94
CA GLU A 491 -21.02 3.99 2.64
C GLU A 491 -22.13 4.91 2.08
N GLU A 492 -23.27 4.36 1.61
CA GLU A 492 -24.28 5.12 0.88
C GLU A 492 -25.18 6.03 1.74
N SER A 493 -25.37 5.76 3.02
CA SER A 493 -25.92 6.73 3.96
C SER A 493 -25.72 6.30 5.42
N GLU A 494 -25.24 7.24 6.22
CA GLU A 494 -25.04 7.05 7.67
C GLU A 494 -26.31 6.62 8.45
N LYS A 495 -27.52 6.82 7.90
CA LYS A 495 -28.78 6.36 8.49
C LYS A 495 -29.09 4.90 8.18
N SER A 496 -28.61 4.38 7.04
CA SER A 496 -28.80 2.99 6.61
C SER A 496 -27.95 2.03 7.45
N ASP A 497 -26.74 2.44 7.86
CA ASP A 497 -25.82 1.63 8.67
C ASP A 497 -26.35 1.32 10.06
N LEU A 498 -26.99 2.30 10.70
CA LEU A 498 -27.62 2.12 12.01
C LEU A 498 -28.82 1.19 11.91
N LYS A 499 -29.64 1.36 10.88
CA LYS A 499 -30.80 0.51 10.67
C LYS A 499 -30.38 -0.95 10.44
N ASN A 500 -29.36 -1.18 9.62
CA ASN A 500 -28.86 -2.53 9.35
C ASN A 500 -28.26 -3.19 10.60
N LEU A 501 -27.56 -2.42 11.45
CA LEU A 501 -27.06 -2.96 12.71
C LEU A 501 -28.19 -3.22 13.70
N GLU A 502 -29.18 -2.34 13.79
CA GLU A 502 -30.33 -2.53 14.68
C GLU A 502 -31.19 -3.72 14.23
N ASP A 503 -31.49 -3.81 12.96
CA ASP A 503 -32.19 -4.95 12.37
C ASP A 503 -31.38 -6.25 12.58
N GLY A 504 -30.07 -6.19 12.40
CA GLY A 504 -29.17 -7.31 12.64
C GLY A 504 -29.08 -7.69 14.12
N PHE A 505 -29.07 -6.71 15.03
CA PHE A 505 -29.05 -6.97 16.47
C PHE A 505 -30.34 -7.64 16.94
N GLU A 506 -31.50 -7.16 16.49
CA GLU A 506 -32.79 -7.80 16.81
C GLU A 506 -32.89 -9.21 16.20
N ALA A 507 -32.44 -9.40 14.97
CA ALA A 507 -32.36 -10.73 14.37
C ALA A 507 -31.48 -11.68 15.18
N MET A 508 -30.30 -11.22 15.65
CA MET A 508 -29.45 -12.05 16.51
C MET A 508 -30.09 -12.34 17.86
N ARG A 509 -30.86 -11.41 18.41
CA ARG A 509 -31.61 -11.59 19.64
C ARG A 509 -32.72 -12.64 19.50
N GLU A 510 -33.39 -12.67 18.35
CA GLU A 510 -34.39 -13.71 18.04
C GLU A 510 -33.73 -15.10 17.83
N ILE A 511 -32.57 -15.15 17.18
CA ILE A 511 -31.83 -16.40 16.93
C ILE A 511 -31.24 -16.98 18.21
N PHE A 512 -30.81 -16.10 19.14
CA PHE A 512 -30.11 -16.47 20.37
C PHE A 512 -30.83 -15.96 21.64
N PRO A 513 -32.12 -16.29 21.86
CA PRO A 513 -32.92 -15.73 22.95
C PRO A 513 -32.43 -16.13 24.35
N GLN A 514 -31.65 -17.23 24.46
CA GLN A 514 -31.13 -17.71 25.73
C GLN A 514 -29.83 -17.01 26.18
N TYR A 515 -29.19 -16.20 25.32
CA TYR A 515 -27.96 -15.52 25.64
C TYR A 515 -28.15 -14.02 25.72
N ARG A 516 -27.30 -13.36 26.53
CA ARG A 516 -27.31 -11.89 26.62
C ARG A 516 -26.40 -11.28 25.55
N LEU A 517 -26.92 -10.27 24.89
CA LEU A 517 -26.22 -9.58 23.81
C LEU A 517 -25.86 -8.15 24.24
N SER A 518 -24.70 -7.68 23.86
CA SER A 518 -24.29 -6.28 23.83
C SER A 518 -24.22 -5.77 22.40
N LYS A 519 -24.43 -4.47 22.18
CA LYS A 519 -24.20 -3.84 20.88
C LYS A 519 -23.26 -2.65 20.98
N VAL A 520 -22.36 -2.51 19.97
CA VAL A 520 -21.41 -1.40 19.90
C VAL A 520 -21.30 -0.88 18.48
N HIS A 521 -21.45 0.44 18.32
CA HIS A 521 -21.30 1.11 17.04
C HIS A 521 -20.69 2.51 17.17
N GLY A 522 -20.23 3.10 16.04
CA GLY A 522 -19.48 4.35 16.03
C GLY A 522 -20.19 5.57 16.61
N ARG A 523 -21.52 5.60 16.59
CA ARG A 523 -22.33 6.73 17.05
C ARG A 523 -22.72 6.70 18.53
N MET A 524 -22.41 5.61 19.22
CA MET A 524 -22.63 5.57 20.66
C MET A 524 -21.77 6.63 21.37
N LYS A 525 -22.31 7.25 22.38
CA LYS A 525 -21.52 8.12 23.25
C LYS A 525 -20.39 7.30 23.89
N PRO A 526 -19.21 7.87 24.07
CA PRO A 526 -18.06 7.13 24.62
C PRO A 526 -18.42 6.35 25.90
N LYS A 527 -19.14 6.94 26.83
CA LYS A 527 -19.58 6.29 28.09
C LYS A 527 -20.46 5.06 27.86
N ASP A 528 -21.40 5.13 26.90
CA ASP A 528 -22.32 4.02 26.63
C ASP A 528 -21.58 2.88 25.94
N LYS A 529 -20.64 3.23 25.03
CA LYS A 529 -19.75 2.29 24.38
C LYS A 529 -18.86 1.56 25.38
N ASP A 530 -18.26 2.30 26.32
CA ASP A 530 -17.43 1.74 27.38
C ASP A 530 -18.22 0.81 28.28
N ALA A 531 -19.45 1.19 28.67
CA ALA A 531 -20.33 0.36 29.49
C ALA A 531 -20.66 -0.98 28.80
N GLU A 532 -21.05 -0.96 27.50
CA GLU A 532 -21.35 -2.20 26.77
C GLU A 532 -20.10 -3.09 26.57
N MET A 533 -18.94 -2.47 26.33
CA MET A 533 -17.68 -3.20 26.25
C MET A 533 -17.26 -3.82 27.58
N GLN A 534 -17.47 -3.13 28.69
CA GLN A 534 -17.22 -3.68 30.05
C GLN A 534 -18.15 -4.85 30.38
N ARG A 535 -19.44 -4.77 30.04
CA ARG A 535 -20.40 -5.87 30.20
C ARG A 535 -19.95 -7.12 29.41
N PHE A 536 -19.44 -6.91 28.22
CA PHE A 536 -18.88 -8.01 27.43
C PHE A 536 -17.56 -8.53 28.01
N ALA A 537 -16.64 -7.66 28.41
CA ALA A 537 -15.36 -8.04 28.98
C ALA A 537 -15.50 -8.80 30.33
N SER A 538 -16.50 -8.43 31.14
CA SER A 538 -16.82 -9.12 32.41
C SER A 538 -17.54 -10.46 32.24
N GLY A 539 -17.96 -10.83 31.00
CA GLY A 539 -18.73 -12.02 30.73
C GLY A 539 -20.23 -11.94 31.03
N GLU A 540 -20.74 -10.75 31.40
CA GLU A 540 -22.17 -10.52 31.61
C GLU A 540 -22.97 -10.79 30.32
N THR A 541 -22.38 -10.45 29.17
CA THR A 541 -22.95 -10.72 27.85
C THR A 541 -22.04 -11.69 27.08
N GLN A 542 -22.65 -12.64 26.38
CA GLN A 542 -21.96 -13.72 25.66
C GLN A 542 -21.69 -13.38 24.20
N ILE A 543 -22.52 -12.51 23.61
CA ILE A 543 -22.40 -12.11 22.21
C ILE A 543 -22.27 -10.58 22.14
N LEU A 544 -21.27 -10.09 21.44
CA LEU A 544 -21.12 -8.68 21.10
C LEU A 544 -21.39 -8.48 19.61
N VAL A 545 -22.47 -7.76 19.29
CA VAL A 545 -22.80 -7.34 17.93
C VAL A 545 -22.28 -5.95 17.68
N ALA A 546 -21.49 -5.76 16.63
CA ALA A 546 -20.88 -4.48 16.37
C ALA A 546 -20.65 -4.18 14.89
N THR A 547 -20.36 -2.92 14.61
CA THR A 547 -19.76 -2.50 13.33
C THR A 547 -18.22 -2.52 13.43
N THR A 548 -17.52 -2.04 12.40
CA THR A 548 -16.04 -1.98 12.32
C THR A 548 -15.35 -1.26 13.50
N VAL A 549 -16.11 -0.60 14.36
CA VAL A 549 -15.57 0.14 15.53
C VAL A 549 -14.80 -0.74 16.52
N ILE A 550 -14.96 -2.08 16.45
CA ILE A 550 -14.17 -3.03 17.27
C ILE A 550 -12.69 -3.08 16.84
N GLU A 551 -12.30 -2.46 15.74
CA GLU A 551 -10.89 -2.35 15.35
C GLU A 551 -10.02 -1.76 16.48
N VAL A 552 -10.63 -1.05 17.44
CA VAL A 552 -9.93 -0.35 18.52
C VAL A 552 -10.26 -0.95 19.90
N GLY A 553 -9.36 -1.71 20.43
CA GLY A 553 -8.88 -1.53 21.80
C GLY A 553 -9.26 -2.53 22.87
N VAL A 554 -10.35 -3.26 22.95
CA VAL A 554 -10.62 -4.06 24.17
C VAL A 554 -10.10 -5.49 24.05
N ASN A 555 -9.26 -5.89 25.01
CA ASN A 555 -8.77 -7.25 25.13
C ASN A 555 -9.79 -8.10 25.93
N VAL A 556 -10.42 -9.06 25.27
CA VAL A 556 -11.32 -10.04 25.92
C VAL A 556 -10.76 -11.45 25.68
N PRO A 557 -9.94 -12.00 26.60
CA PRO A 557 -9.28 -13.30 26.43
C PRO A 557 -10.25 -14.47 26.21
N ASN A 558 -11.47 -14.37 26.76
CA ASN A 558 -12.50 -15.40 26.66
C ASN A 558 -13.25 -15.37 25.30
N ALA A 559 -13.12 -14.30 24.52
CA ALA A 559 -13.73 -14.24 23.19
C ALA A 559 -12.92 -15.05 22.18
N SER A 560 -13.42 -16.23 21.84
CA SER A 560 -12.75 -17.20 20.96
C SER A 560 -13.31 -17.29 19.54
N VAL A 561 -14.46 -16.64 19.27
CA VAL A 561 -15.11 -16.69 17.96
C VAL A 561 -15.34 -15.27 17.43
N MET A 562 -14.89 -15.03 16.20
CA MET A 562 -15.16 -13.84 15.42
C MET A 562 -15.98 -14.23 14.19
N VAL A 563 -17.16 -13.69 14.05
CA VAL A 563 -18.02 -13.86 12.86
C VAL A 563 -18.07 -12.53 12.12
N ILE A 564 -17.65 -12.49 10.87
CA ILE A 564 -17.69 -11.31 10.03
C ILE A 564 -18.70 -11.54 8.92
N LEU A 565 -19.82 -10.84 9.02
CA LEU A 565 -20.91 -10.91 8.04
C LEU A 565 -20.58 -10.00 6.84
N ASP A 566 -21.01 -10.39 5.67
CA ASP A 566 -20.69 -9.69 4.41
C ASP A 566 -19.17 -9.41 4.25
N ALA A 567 -18.34 -10.40 4.55
CA ALA A 567 -16.89 -10.27 4.57
C ALA A 567 -16.30 -9.77 3.24
N GLN A 568 -17.02 -9.93 2.11
CA GLN A 568 -16.64 -9.41 0.81
C GLN A 568 -16.54 -7.87 0.75
N ARG A 569 -17.16 -7.16 1.70
CA ARG A 569 -17.16 -5.69 1.79
C ARG A 569 -15.96 -5.12 2.54
N PHE A 570 -15.19 -5.98 3.22
CA PHE A 570 -14.04 -5.56 4.00
C PHE A 570 -12.74 -5.66 3.20
N GLY A 571 -11.82 -4.73 3.46
CA GLY A 571 -10.45 -4.85 3.01
C GLY A 571 -9.67 -5.94 3.77
N LEU A 572 -8.60 -6.48 3.16
CA LEU A 572 -7.78 -7.52 3.81
C LEU A 572 -7.20 -7.08 5.15
N SER A 573 -6.70 -5.85 5.23
CA SER A 573 -6.16 -5.28 6.47
C SER A 573 -7.22 -5.22 7.58
N GLN A 574 -8.47 -4.85 7.25
CA GLN A 574 -9.57 -4.83 8.22
C GLN A 574 -9.94 -6.24 8.69
N LEU A 575 -10.08 -7.20 7.75
CA LEU A 575 -10.34 -8.60 8.10
C LEU A 575 -9.27 -9.15 9.03
N HIS A 576 -7.99 -8.85 8.76
CA HIS A 576 -6.87 -9.27 9.58
C HIS A 576 -6.90 -8.65 10.99
N GLN A 577 -7.19 -7.36 11.11
CA GLN A 577 -7.35 -6.68 12.40
C GLN A 577 -8.50 -7.25 13.22
N LEU A 578 -9.66 -7.50 12.59
CA LEU A 578 -10.82 -8.11 13.25
C LEU A 578 -10.48 -9.54 13.71
N ARG A 579 -9.84 -10.35 12.86
CA ARG A 579 -9.35 -11.69 13.24
C ARG A 579 -8.44 -11.63 14.46
N GLY A 580 -7.55 -10.66 14.54
CA GLY A 580 -6.63 -10.47 15.66
C GLY A 580 -7.29 -10.11 17.01
N ARG A 581 -8.60 -9.84 17.03
CA ARG A 581 -9.36 -9.60 18.27
C ARG A 581 -9.67 -10.89 19.03
N VAL A 582 -9.62 -12.03 18.40
CA VAL A 582 -9.72 -13.35 19.03
C VAL A 582 -8.34 -14.02 19.08
N GLY A 583 -8.22 -15.18 19.70
CA GLY A 583 -6.95 -15.93 19.81
C GLY A 583 -5.98 -15.35 20.85
N ARG A 584 -6.47 -14.68 21.86
CA ARG A 584 -5.66 -14.12 22.97
C ARG A 584 -5.66 -15.01 24.21
N GLY A 585 -6.53 -16.01 24.26
CA GLY A 585 -6.57 -17.06 25.29
C GLY A 585 -5.77 -18.30 24.86
N ALA A 586 -5.68 -19.29 25.79
CA ALA A 586 -5.01 -20.58 25.54
C ALA A 586 -5.83 -21.52 24.64
N GLU A 587 -7.10 -21.23 24.44
CA GLU A 587 -8.02 -22.08 23.70
C GLU A 587 -8.01 -21.82 22.19
N GLN A 588 -8.48 -22.83 21.43
CA GLN A 588 -8.63 -22.68 19.98
C GLN A 588 -9.64 -21.59 19.66
N SER A 589 -9.26 -20.67 18.76
CA SER A 589 -10.11 -19.59 18.31
C SER A 589 -10.44 -19.69 16.82
N TYR A 590 -11.59 -19.16 16.45
CA TYR A 590 -12.16 -19.26 15.11
C TYR A 590 -12.49 -17.88 14.57
N CYS A 591 -12.18 -17.66 13.29
CA CYS A 591 -12.65 -16.50 12.52
C CYS A 591 -13.49 -17.00 11.35
N ILE A 592 -14.76 -16.64 11.30
CA ILE A 592 -15.70 -17.12 10.30
C ILE A 592 -16.06 -15.95 9.38
N LEU A 593 -15.66 -16.06 8.11
CA LEU A 593 -15.94 -15.09 7.07
C LEU A 593 -17.21 -15.53 6.34
N VAL A 594 -18.28 -14.77 6.47
CA VAL A 594 -19.56 -15.05 5.82
C VAL A 594 -19.70 -14.16 4.59
N THR A 595 -19.97 -14.75 3.42
CA THR A 595 -20.10 -14.01 2.16
C THR A 595 -21.33 -14.43 1.38
N THR A 596 -21.73 -13.61 0.42
CA THR A 596 -22.70 -14.02 -0.59
C THR A 596 -22.10 -15.06 -1.55
N PHE A 597 -22.95 -15.83 -2.25
CA PHE A 597 -22.49 -16.87 -3.18
C PHE A 597 -21.75 -16.31 -4.40
N LYS A 598 -22.16 -15.14 -4.90
CA LYS A 598 -21.54 -14.50 -6.07
C LYS A 598 -20.41 -13.58 -5.65
N LEU A 599 -19.17 -14.04 -5.81
CA LEU A 599 -17.96 -13.25 -5.53
C LEU A 599 -17.23 -12.93 -6.84
N SER A 600 -16.66 -11.72 -6.93
CA SER A 600 -15.67 -11.41 -7.96
C SER A 600 -14.42 -12.26 -7.76
N GLU A 601 -13.63 -12.46 -8.81
CA GLU A 601 -12.35 -13.20 -8.72
C GLU A 601 -11.39 -12.58 -7.68
N GLU A 602 -11.34 -11.26 -7.65
CA GLU A 602 -10.51 -10.51 -6.69
C GLU A 602 -10.98 -10.72 -5.25
N THR A 603 -12.29 -10.65 -5.01
CA THR A 603 -12.85 -10.88 -3.67
C THR A 603 -12.63 -12.31 -3.22
N ARG A 604 -12.74 -13.28 -4.13
CA ARG A 604 -12.45 -14.69 -3.83
C ARG A 604 -10.99 -14.84 -3.38
N LYS A 605 -10.04 -14.27 -4.13
CA LYS A 605 -8.62 -14.28 -3.75
C LYS A 605 -8.37 -13.66 -2.36
N ARG A 606 -9.10 -12.57 -2.01
CA ARG A 606 -9.01 -11.97 -0.66
C ARG A 606 -9.48 -12.90 0.44
N ILE A 607 -10.59 -13.59 0.24
CA ILE A 607 -11.11 -14.55 1.22
C ILE A 607 -10.19 -15.78 1.33
N ASP A 608 -9.71 -16.29 0.20
CA ASP A 608 -8.82 -17.47 0.16
C ASP A 608 -7.52 -17.20 0.94
N ILE A 609 -6.85 -16.05 0.72
CA ILE A 609 -5.62 -15.71 1.43
C ILE A 609 -5.84 -15.59 2.96
N MET A 610 -6.99 -15.07 3.39
CA MET A 610 -7.35 -15.01 4.80
C MET A 610 -7.52 -16.39 5.44
N CYS A 611 -7.99 -17.37 4.66
CA CYS A 611 -8.12 -18.76 5.11
C CYS A 611 -6.79 -19.53 5.09
N GLU A 612 -5.90 -19.22 4.13
CA GLU A 612 -4.63 -19.93 3.93
C GLU A 612 -3.56 -19.57 4.96
N THR A 613 -3.54 -18.32 5.45
CA THR A 613 -2.46 -17.84 6.31
C THR A 613 -2.92 -17.00 7.49
N ASN A 614 -2.20 -17.16 8.60
CA ASN A 614 -2.31 -16.27 9.76
C ASN A 614 -1.24 -15.18 9.77
N ASP A 615 -0.27 -15.23 8.86
CA ASP A 615 0.82 -14.25 8.77
C ASP A 615 0.31 -12.92 8.21
N GLY A 616 0.26 -11.91 9.07
CA GLY A 616 -0.19 -10.57 8.71
C GLY A 616 0.66 -9.88 7.65
N PHE A 617 1.97 -10.18 7.55
CA PHE A 617 2.84 -9.61 6.52
C PHE A 617 2.50 -10.19 5.13
N ARG A 618 2.25 -11.50 5.04
CA ARG A 618 1.78 -12.12 3.79
C ARG A 618 0.42 -11.59 3.36
N ILE A 619 -0.49 -11.34 4.31
CA ILE A 619 -1.80 -10.74 4.03
C ILE A 619 -1.63 -9.31 3.53
N ALA A 620 -0.76 -8.51 4.16
CA ALA A 620 -0.50 -7.14 3.74
C ALA A 620 0.15 -7.05 2.35
N GLU A 621 1.07 -7.97 2.03
CA GLU A 621 1.65 -8.06 0.68
C GLU A 621 0.61 -8.45 -0.37
N ALA A 622 -0.32 -9.35 -0.04
CA ALA A 622 -1.42 -9.73 -0.92
C ALA A 622 -2.40 -8.55 -1.11
N ASP A 623 -2.75 -7.82 -0.05
CA ASP A 623 -3.59 -6.63 -0.10
C ASP A 623 -2.98 -5.57 -1.03
N LEU A 624 -1.69 -5.32 -0.89
CA LEU A 624 -0.96 -4.36 -1.73
C LEU A 624 -0.97 -4.78 -3.21
N LYS A 625 -0.79 -6.08 -3.51
CA LYS A 625 -0.83 -6.61 -4.88
C LYS A 625 -2.22 -6.56 -5.52
N LEU A 626 -3.29 -6.75 -4.74
CA LEU A 626 -4.67 -6.77 -5.22
C LEU A 626 -5.23 -5.37 -5.47
N ARG A 627 -4.89 -4.38 -4.64
CA ARG A 627 -5.36 -2.99 -4.81
C ARG A 627 -4.84 -2.30 -6.06
N GLY A 628 -3.68 -2.69 -6.55
CA GLY A 628 -3.04 -2.04 -7.70
C GLY A 628 -2.48 -0.64 -7.39
N PRO A 629 -1.86 0.02 -8.40
CA PRO A 629 -1.15 1.30 -8.20
C PRO A 629 -2.07 2.51 -7.94
N GLY A 630 -3.36 2.45 -8.28
CA GLY A 630 -4.30 3.59 -8.18
C GLY A 630 -4.82 3.87 -6.77
N ASP A 631 -4.91 2.84 -5.91
CA ASP A 631 -5.50 2.98 -4.58
C ASP A 631 -4.49 3.36 -3.46
N LEU A 632 -3.21 3.52 -3.81
CA LEU A 632 -2.21 4.09 -2.89
C LEU A 632 -2.47 5.58 -2.59
N GLU A 633 -3.31 6.26 -3.39
CA GLU A 633 -3.76 7.63 -3.10
C GLU A 633 -4.54 7.75 -1.79
N GLY A 634 -5.22 6.70 -1.33
CA GLY A 634 -5.86 6.65 0.00
C GLY A 634 -4.88 6.66 1.18
N THR A 635 -3.58 6.43 0.95
CA THR A 635 -2.51 6.52 1.95
C THR A 635 -1.90 7.92 2.07
N GLN A 636 -2.59 8.98 1.64
CA GLN A 636 -2.21 10.39 1.84
C GLN A 636 -1.95 10.77 3.32
N GLN A 637 -2.17 9.86 4.25
CA GLN A 637 -1.83 10.06 5.67
C GLN A 637 -0.33 10.23 5.95
N SER A 638 0.53 9.82 5.01
CA SER A 638 1.99 10.03 5.10
C SER A 638 2.50 11.27 4.34
N GLY A 639 1.63 12.00 3.64
CA GLY A 639 2.02 13.23 2.92
C GLY A 639 2.88 13.02 1.67
N ILE A 640 3.14 11.78 1.26
CA ILE A 640 3.99 11.46 0.10
C ILE A 640 3.13 10.92 -1.02
N ALA A 641 2.81 11.76 -1.99
CA ALA A 641 2.40 11.29 -3.30
C ALA A 641 3.66 10.91 -4.09
N PHE A 642 3.92 9.61 -4.26
CA PHE A 642 4.94 9.17 -5.22
C PHE A 642 4.32 9.21 -6.62
N ASP A 643 4.68 10.23 -7.39
CA ASP A 643 4.35 10.27 -8.82
C ASP A 643 5.32 9.35 -9.58
N LEU A 644 5.12 8.03 -9.40
CA LEU A 644 5.91 7.00 -10.08
C LEU A 644 5.37 6.81 -11.49
N LYS A 645 6.25 6.96 -12.48
CA LYS A 645 5.89 6.87 -13.91
C LYS A 645 5.87 5.44 -14.45
N ILE A 646 6.70 4.56 -13.90
CA ILE A 646 6.86 3.19 -14.41
C ILE A 646 6.98 2.14 -13.32
N ALA A 647 7.53 2.49 -12.16
CA ALA A 647 7.67 1.56 -11.04
C ALA A 647 6.35 1.43 -10.27
N ASP A 648 6.15 0.24 -9.71
CA ASP A 648 5.02 -0.09 -8.85
C ASP A 648 5.56 -0.70 -7.54
N ILE A 649 5.51 0.05 -6.45
CA ILE A 649 6.07 -0.39 -5.16
C ILE A 649 5.47 -1.73 -4.71
N ALA A 650 4.20 -1.98 -5.06
CA ALA A 650 3.50 -3.21 -4.72
C ALA A 650 4.06 -4.45 -5.45
N ARG A 651 4.50 -4.27 -6.68
CA ARG A 651 4.97 -5.37 -7.56
C ARG A 651 6.48 -5.45 -7.66
N ASP A 652 7.17 -4.33 -7.48
CA ASP A 652 8.60 -4.20 -7.72
C ASP A 652 9.44 -4.28 -6.41
N GLY A 653 8.94 -4.96 -5.37
CA GLY A 653 9.55 -5.02 -4.04
C GLY A 653 11.03 -5.44 -4.04
N GLN A 654 11.42 -6.38 -4.90
CA GLN A 654 12.84 -6.79 -5.03
C GLN A 654 13.70 -5.65 -5.59
N ILE A 655 13.15 -4.87 -6.55
CA ILE A 655 13.86 -3.73 -7.12
C ILE A 655 13.97 -2.61 -6.08
N VAL A 656 12.93 -2.38 -5.26
CA VAL A 656 12.97 -1.41 -4.15
C VAL A 656 14.08 -1.76 -3.16
N GLN A 657 14.17 -3.03 -2.77
CA GLN A 657 15.21 -3.48 -1.82
C GLN A 657 16.60 -3.28 -2.41
N LEU A 658 16.84 -3.71 -3.64
CA LEU A 658 18.12 -3.55 -4.32
C LEU A 658 18.49 -2.08 -4.50
N ALA A 659 17.54 -1.24 -4.88
CA ALA A 659 17.72 0.21 -5.02
C ALA A 659 18.11 0.86 -3.68
N ARG A 660 17.48 0.43 -2.57
CA ARG A 660 17.81 0.91 -1.23
C ARG A 660 19.21 0.48 -0.80
N GLU A 661 19.62 -0.76 -1.03
CA GLU A 661 20.96 -1.26 -0.72
C GLU A 661 22.04 -0.44 -1.44
N GLN A 662 21.85 -0.16 -2.73
CA GLN A 662 22.77 0.68 -3.50
C GLN A 662 22.78 2.13 -3.02
N ALA A 663 21.62 2.70 -2.72
CA ALA A 663 21.52 4.06 -2.21
C ALA A 663 22.15 4.19 -0.80
N GLN A 664 21.97 3.20 0.08
CA GLN A 664 22.56 3.17 1.42
C GLN A 664 24.08 3.12 1.34
N ALA A 665 24.65 2.27 0.47
CA ALA A 665 26.10 2.18 0.28
C ALA A 665 26.73 3.51 -0.16
N ILE A 666 25.98 4.35 -0.90
CA ILE A 666 26.43 5.68 -1.30
C ILE A 666 26.36 6.65 -0.12
N ILE A 667 25.26 6.67 0.62
CA ILE A 667 25.13 7.53 1.81
C ILE A 667 26.18 7.19 2.87
N ASP A 668 26.50 5.90 3.06
CA ASP A 668 27.54 5.48 4.02
C ASP A 668 28.94 5.96 3.62
N ARG A 669 29.23 6.05 2.31
CA ARG A 669 30.52 6.53 1.78
C ARG A 669 30.59 8.06 1.65
N ASP A 670 29.47 8.72 1.39
CA ASP A 670 29.36 10.18 1.24
C ASP A 670 28.19 10.74 2.08
N PRO A 671 28.29 10.70 3.41
CA PRO A 671 27.22 11.17 4.29
C PRO A 671 26.91 12.66 4.13
N GLU A 672 27.86 13.44 3.61
CA GLU A 672 27.73 14.90 3.38
C GLU A 672 27.13 15.23 2.02
N CYS A 673 26.99 14.24 1.15
CA CYS A 673 26.45 14.40 -0.20
C CYS A 673 27.22 15.47 -1.02
N CYS A 674 28.50 15.53 -0.86
CA CYS A 674 29.37 16.56 -1.46
C CYS A 674 30.57 15.99 -2.23
N SER A 675 30.82 14.69 -2.19
CA SER A 675 31.92 14.04 -2.90
C SER A 675 31.78 14.22 -4.42
N ASN A 676 32.91 14.54 -5.06
CA ASN A 676 32.98 14.64 -6.52
C ASN A 676 32.71 13.29 -7.22
N GLU A 677 33.00 12.17 -6.56
CA GLU A 677 32.73 10.82 -7.08
C GLU A 677 31.24 10.61 -7.34
N TYR A 678 30.38 11.14 -6.47
CA TYR A 678 28.92 10.99 -6.54
C TYR A 678 28.20 12.22 -7.10
N LYS A 679 28.95 13.23 -7.60
CA LYS A 679 28.40 14.49 -8.08
C LYS A 679 27.26 14.30 -9.10
N MET A 680 27.41 13.37 -10.02
CA MET A 680 26.37 13.09 -11.02
C MET A 680 25.03 12.71 -10.36
N LEU A 681 25.05 11.89 -9.30
CA LEU A 681 23.88 11.47 -8.55
C LEU A 681 23.24 12.65 -7.82
N TRP A 682 24.06 13.46 -7.14
CA TRP A 682 23.56 14.63 -6.41
C TRP A 682 23.00 15.71 -7.31
N ASP A 683 23.60 15.96 -8.46
CA ASP A 683 23.10 16.91 -9.45
C ASP A 683 21.77 16.42 -10.04
N ARG A 684 21.65 15.13 -10.39
CA ARG A 684 20.38 14.57 -10.85
C ARG A 684 19.31 14.61 -9.79
N LEU A 685 19.63 14.31 -8.54
CA LEU A 685 18.69 14.40 -7.43
C LEU A 685 18.17 15.84 -7.23
N LYS A 686 19.04 16.87 -7.39
CA LYS A 686 18.64 18.28 -7.37
C LYS A 686 17.71 18.65 -8.51
N GLU A 687 17.94 18.13 -9.72
CA GLU A 687 17.06 18.33 -10.87
C GLU A 687 15.66 17.77 -10.61
N LEU A 688 15.58 16.53 -10.13
CA LEU A 688 14.31 15.87 -9.81
C LEU A 688 13.51 16.61 -8.73
N ARG A 689 14.18 17.27 -7.80
CA ARG A 689 13.52 18.09 -6.76
C ARG A 689 12.94 19.40 -7.30
N LYS A 690 13.53 19.98 -8.35
CA LYS A 690 13.02 21.22 -8.97
C LYS A 690 11.77 20.98 -9.82
N SER A 691 11.57 19.77 -10.31
CA SER A 691 10.44 19.37 -11.16
C SER A 691 9.19 18.92 -10.40
N ASN A 692 8.76 19.68 -9.38
CA ASN A 692 7.44 19.58 -8.70
C ASN A 692 7.10 18.35 -7.86
N VAL A 693 8.03 17.58 -7.40
CA VAL A 693 7.74 16.65 -6.31
C VAL A 693 7.97 17.36 -4.98
N ASN A 694 6.90 17.67 -4.27
CA ASN A 694 6.97 18.35 -2.98
C ASN A 694 7.44 17.36 -1.89
N TRP A 695 8.75 17.03 -1.95
CA TRP A 695 9.42 16.12 -1.01
C TRP A 695 9.57 16.70 0.40
N SER A 696 9.25 17.99 0.58
CA SER A 696 9.32 18.68 1.87
C SER A 696 8.15 18.34 2.82
N ALA A 697 7.13 17.64 2.34
CA ALA A 697 6.01 17.18 3.17
C ALA A 697 6.33 15.92 3.99
N ILE A 698 7.57 15.39 3.89
CA ILE A 698 8.05 14.23 4.66
C ILE A 698 8.62 14.64 6.03
N SER A 699 8.70 15.93 6.31
CA SER A 699 9.23 16.46 7.58
C SER A 699 8.20 16.56 8.69
#